data_39eea3aeae31014e4d034ca3f835222c
#
_entry.id   39eea3aeae31014e4d034ca3f835222c
#
_cell.length_a   1.000
_cell.length_b   1.000
_cell.length_c   1.000
_cell.angle_alpha   90.00
_cell.angle_beta   90.00
_cell.angle_gamma   90.00
#
_symmetry.space_group_name_H-M   'P 1'
#
loop_
_entity.id
_entity.type
_entity.pdbx_description
1 polymer ?
#
loop_
_entity_poly.entity_id
_entity_poly.type
_entity_poly.pdbx_seq_one_letter_code
_entity_poly.pdbx_strand_id
1 'polypeptide(L)'
;MASQISPGVVIKERDLTTGTVVNSAATKAAVVSTFQKGPVNEITTIASQRELVDTFGSPGDSNADDFFVASEFLNYGGRLAVVRAETGAVNAGAAAIIRNKVDYESRIEATTPAWKWAAQTPGIWGNDYDVVIADRGADQYVTFASAPAGITAGTNLTFSSGKGGEVLSYDAATYTAAVILDDPTSRITASDTLDTPDEGRVTGFTVSAGGVNYTTGTGLVTTGGAGSGAKVDITVSSGAPSTLTLTAPGSTYGATGTNVATSGGNGSNLTVDFTSTGGVIDSVSINTAGTGYTVGDVVTITGGGNNAQVTIAAVKGAITAAVVATDGAGEGYAVGNTLTVVQTGASSGTVDVATIQDSTIAVTVSDWWTNTNTDGTQSAAADGKIKLSAVGPRPGTSQFAADRGLSYDEVHVGVINRTEGTVVERIQYLSKFTDGVSTEGASAYYPTIVKEVSNYVYFGSHITAAHNPSSGGAGLAVGTAAASAASGSKMQLFGTVQTVLAGGTDDYAYTPAEFTTGIELFNDTETVDVDYILMGGSMSTEADTKLKAAQCITTANLRKDAIAFVSTHKGNQVSGTVALSRTDQKDNTINFFSSLGSTSFAVFDSGYKYFYDRFNDKYRYVPCNGDVAGLCVATSATLDDWFSPAGLSRGGVRNAIKLAYNPTQSDRDELYQNRINPIVSFPGQGITLFGDKTALSSPSAFDRINVRRLFINIEERAEALAKAVIFEQNDETTRLGFTNALGSYLSEVQARRGITDFQVVCDESNNTASVIDRNEFVAEVYVKPTRSINFITLSFVATRSGVSFSEVVGRS
;
A
#
# COMPACT_ATOMS: atom_id res chain seq x y z
N MET A 1 -35.18 14.98 32.35
CA MET A 1 -36.63 15.20 32.10
C MET A 1 -37.37 14.55 33.23
N ALA A 2 -38.12 15.35 34.01
CA ALA A 2 -38.91 14.78 35.13
C ALA A 2 -40.07 13.97 34.55
N SER A 3 -40.13 12.68 34.82
CA SER A 3 -41.28 11.84 34.54
C SER A 3 -42.37 12.14 35.58
N GLN A 4 -43.51 12.57 35.11
CA GLN A 4 -44.70 12.74 35.97
C GLN A 4 -45.16 11.35 36.44
N ILE A 5 -45.17 11.13 37.77
CA ILE A 5 -45.49 9.83 38.38
C ILE A 5 -46.99 9.78 38.84
N SER A 6 -47.68 10.89 38.81
CA SER A 6 -49.13 10.99 39.17
C SER A 6 -49.99 11.14 37.90
N PRO A 7 -51.28 10.68 37.90
CA PRO A 7 -52.21 10.91 36.77
C PRO A 7 -52.37 12.39 36.48
N GLY A 8 -52.04 12.80 35.25
CA GLY A 8 -52.12 14.16 34.76
C GLY A 8 -51.98 14.23 33.27
N VAL A 9 -52.45 15.30 32.66
CA VAL A 9 -52.37 15.53 31.19
C VAL A 9 -51.02 16.17 30.90
N VAL A 10 -50.15 15.48 30.16
CA VAL A 10 -48.88 16.04 29.64
C VAL A 10 -49.17 16.58 28.26
N ILE A 11 -49.26 17.90 28.09
CA ILE A 11 -49.34 18.54 26.78
C ILE A 11 -47.89 18.64 26.25
N LYS A 12 -47.59 17.92 25.15
CA LYS A 12 -46.41 18.12 24.35
C LYS A 12 -46.78 18.89 23.10
N GLU A 13 -46.34 20.14 23.05
CA GLU A 13 -46.36 20.86 21.77
C GLU A 13 -45.31 20.20 20.86
N ARG A 14 -45.73 19.72 19.71
CA ARG A 14 -44.90 19.28 18.62
C ARG A 14 -45.17 20.28 17.50
N ASP A 15 -44.19 21.15 17.26
CA ASP A 15 -44.25 22.05 16.10
C ASP A 15 -44.13 21.21 14.82
N LEU A 16 -45.27 21.01 14.14
CA LEU A 16 -45.31 20.34 12.85
C LEU A 16 -45.30 21.36 11.68
N THR A 17 -45.13 22.69 12.01
CA THR A 17 -45.07 23.74 10.99
C THR A 17 -43.61 23.94 10.49
N THR A 18 -42.61 23.51 11.21
CA THR A 18 -41.30 23.29 10.64
C THR A 18 -41.40 21.96 9.89
N GLY A 19 -41.81 22.05 8.64
CA GLY A 19 -41.50 20.99 7.70
C GLY A 19 -40.00 20.73 7.86
N THR A 20 -39.60 19.63 8.48
CA THR A 20 -38.27 19.11 8.24
C THR A 20 -38.24 19.02 6.73
N VAL A 21 -37.53 19.96 6.11
CA VAL A 21 -36.94 19.70 4.81
C VAL A 21 -36.23 18.37 5.04
N VAL A 22 -36.83 17.29 4.57
CA VAL A 22 -36.13 16.04 4.42
C VAL A 22 -35.05 16.44 3.44
N ASN A 23 -33.87 16.72 3.97
CA ASN A 23 -32.69 16.89 3.19
C ASN A 23 -32.63 15.62 2.39
N SER A 24 -33.00 15.68 1.12
CA SER A 24 -32.89 14.55 0.22
C SER A 24 -31.47 14.07 0.41
N ALA A 25 -31.31 12.80 0.77
CA ALA A 25 -29.99 12.24 0.99
C ALA A 25 -29.15 12.68 -0.21
N ALA A 26 -28.00 13.31 0.03
CA ALA A 26 -27.27 13.96 -1.07
C ALA A 26 -27.06 12.92 -2.18
N THR A 27 -27.54 13.23 -3.39
CA THR A 27 -27.53 12.36 -4.58
C THR A 27 -26.20 11.65 -4.74
N LYS A 28 -26.21 10.34 -4.78
CA LYS A 28 -25.03 9.50 -4.91
C LYS A 28 -24.89 8.95 -6.33
N ALA A 29 -23.67 8.96 -6.87
CA ALA A 29 -23.39 8.29 -8.13
C ALA A 29 -22.40 7.14 -7.93
N ALA A 30 -22.64 6.04 -8.62
CA ALA A 30 -21.71 4.92 -8.74
C ALA A 30 -20.68 5.20 -9.84
N VAL A 31 -19.42 4.89 -9.57
CA VAL A 31 -18.34 4.88 -10.59
C VAL A 31 -17.40 3.71 -10.36
N VAL A 32 -17.11 2.98 -11.42
CA VAL A 32 -16.09 1.92 -11.44
C VAL A 32 -14.96 2.37 -12.34
N SER A 33 -13.74 2.40 -11.80
CA SER A 33 -12.60 2.90 -12.54
C SER A 33 -11.26 2.42 -11.97
N THR A 34 -10.16 2.85 -12.60
CA THR A 34 -8.80 2.60 -12.12
C THR A 34 -8.21 3.83 -11.47
N PHE A 35 -7.55 3.62 -10.34
CA PHE A 35 -6.96 4.68 -9.54
C PHE A 35 -5.55 4.28 -9.08
N GLN A 36 -4.77 5.26 -8.64
CA GLN A 36 -3.39 5.05 -8.20
C GLN A 36 -3.29 4.19 -6.93
N LYS A 37 -4.21 4.36 -6.00
CA LYS A 37 -4.29 3.62 -4.73
C LYS A 37 -5.75 3.38 -4.33
N GLY A 38 -5.99 2.86 -3.16
CA GLY A 38 -7.32 2.59 -2.64
C GLY A 38 -7.76 1.13 -2.78
N PRO A 39 -8.80 0.71 -2.03
CA PRO A 39 -9.29 -0.66 -2.02
C PRO A 39 -9.84 -1.07 -3.39
N VAL A 40 -9.58 -2.32 -3.76
CA VAL A 40 -10.02 -2.92 -5.03
C VAL A 40 -11.27 -3.76 -4.79
N ASN A 41 -12.24 -3.68 -5.68
CA ASN A 41 -13.52 -4.41 -5.60
C ASN A 41 -14.25 -4.19 -4.25
N GLU A 42 -14.22 -2.96 -3.76
CA GLU A 42 -14.92 -2.53 -2.55
C GLU A 42 -15.55 -1.16 -2.78
N ILE A 43 -16.80 -0.98 -2.32
CA ILE A 43 -17.51 0.28 -2.46
C ILE A 43 -17.03 1.27 -1.39
N THR A 44 -16.42 2.36 -1.84
CA THR A 44 -15.98 3.45 -0.96
C THR A 44 -16.77 4.72 -1.24
N THR A 45 -17.40 5.29 -0.21
CA THR A 45 -18.16 6.54 -0.35
C THR A 45 -17.23 7.75 -0.24
N ILE A 46 -17.33 8.67 -1.21
CA ILE A 46 -16.52 9.89 -1.31
C ILE A 46 -17.44 11.11 -1.41
N ALA A 47 -17.22 12.10 -0.55
CA ALA A 47 -18.03 13.31 -0.49
C ALA A 47 -17.35 14.56 -1.07
N SER A 48 -16.04 14.52 -1.31
CA SER A 48 -15.27 15.66 -1.80
C SER A 48 -14.10 15.26 -2.69
N GLN A 49 -13.66 16.19 -3.54
CA GLN A 49 -12.47 15.98 -4.37
C GLN A 49 -11.20 15.73 -3.54
N ARG A 50 -11.08 16.36 -2.38
CA ARG A 50 -9.95 16.14 -1.47
C ARG A 50 -9.94 14.69 -0.98
N GLU A 51 -11.07 14.20 -0.51
CA GLU A 51 -11.23 12.81 -0.06
C GLU A 51 -10.97 11.81 -1.19
N LEU A 52 -11.37 12.13 -2.44
CA LEU A 52 -11.04 11.33 -3.62
C LEU A 52 -9.52 11.20 -3.80
N VAL A 53 -8.78 12.30 -3.68
CA VAL A 53 -7.31 12.30 -3.77
C VAL A 53 -6.68 11.56 -2.58
N ASP A 54 -7.15 11.82 -1.37
CA ASP A 54 -6.61 11.21 -0.16
C ASP A 54 -6.79 9.68 -0.18
N THR A 55 -7.93 9.19 -0.70
CA THR A 55 -8.26 7.76 -0.75
C THR A 55 -7.69 7.06 -2.00
N PHE A 56 -7.85 7.66 -3.17
CA PHE A 56 -7.58 7.01 -4.46
C PHE A 56 -6.35 7.57 -5.20
N GLY A 57 -5.67 8.57 -4.64
CA GLY A 57 -4.49 9.20 -5.22
C GLY A 57 -4.82 10.28 -6.24
N SER A 58 -3.76 10.88 -6.79
CA SER A 58 -3.86 11.94 -7.79
C SER A 58 -4.01 11.36 -9.20
N PRO A 59 -4.60 12.13 -10.16
CA PRO A 59 -4.69 11.68 -11.54
C PRO A 59 -3.31 11.65 -12.21
N GLY A 60 -3.04 10.59 -12.96
CA GLY A 60 -1.94 10.49 -13.90
C GLY A 60 -2.41 10.57 -15.36
N ASP A 61 -1.51 10.32 -16.33
CA ASP A 61 -1.89 10.34 -17.73
C ASP A 61 -2.81 9.18 -18.13
N SER A 62 -2.69 8.05 -17.46
CA SER A 62 -3.41 6.82 -17.80
C SER A 62 -4.82 6.72 -17.20
N ASN A 63 -5.11 7.42 -16.10
CA ASN A 63 -6.40 7.38 -15.41
C ASN A 63 -7.12 8.74 -15.34
N ALA A 64 -6.60 9.76 -16.05
CA ALA A 64 -7.13 11.11 -15.99
C ALA A 64 -8.60 11.21 -16.36
N ASP A 65 -9.03 10.55 -17.43
CA ASP A 65 -10.42 10.62 -17.91
C ASP A 65 -11.40 10.12 -16.83
N ASP A 66 -11.11 9.00 -16.20
CA ASP A 66 -11.92 8.41 -15.15
C ASP A 66 -11.90 9.26 -13.86
N PHE A 67 -10.70 9.67 -13.43
CA PHE A 67 -10.54 10.52 -12.23
C PHE A 67 -11.32 11.84 -12.38
N PHE A 68 -11.20 12.50 -13.55
CA PHE A 68 -11.86 13.79 -13.72
C PHE A 68 -13.37 13.70 -13.93
N VAL A 69 -13.91 12.59 -14.45
CA VAL A 69 -15.35 12.35 -14.42
C VAL A 69 -15.86 12.31 -12.98
N ALA A 70 -15.19 11.54 -12.12
CA ALA A 70 -15.54 11.46 -10.71
C ALA A 70 -15.37 12.83 -10.00
N SER A 71 -14.25 13.49 -10.21
CA SER A 71 -13.93 14.79 -9.62
C SER A 71 -14.88 15.90 -10.05
N GLU A 72 -15.23 15.97 -11.34
CA GLU A 72 -16.16 16.99 -11.85
C GLU A 72 -17.58 16.75 -11.35
N PHE A 73 -18.03 15.51 -11.22
CA PHE A 73 -19.33 15.20 -10.59
C PHE A 73 -19.39 15.74 -9.14
N LEU A 74 -18.34 15.51 -8.35
CA LEU A 74 -18.25 16.05 -6.97
C LEU A 74 -18.33 17.59 -6.92
N ASN A 75 -17.83 18.29 -7.94
CA ASN A 75 -17.89 19.75 -8.02
C ASN A 75 -19.32 20.30 -8.14
N TYR A 76 -20.30 19.47 -8.51
CA TYR A 76 -21.72 19.84 -8.54
C TYR A 76 -22.44 19.60 -7.21
N GLY A 77 -21.77 19.04 -6.21
CA GLY A 77 -22.31 18.82 -4.87
C GLY A 77 -22.88 17.40 -4.64
N GLY A 78 -22.65 16.48 -5.58
CA GLY A 78 -22.99 15.08 -5.41
C GLY A 78 -22.01 14.34 -4.51
N ARG A 79 -22.34 13.07 -4.17
CA ARG A 79 -21.47 12.10 -3.51
C ARG A 79 -21.18 10.95 -4.45
N LEU A 80 -20.06 10.30 -4.30
CA LEU A 80 -19.69 9.14 -5.11
C LEU A 80 -19.63 7.88 -4.25
N ALA A 81 -20.11 6.79 -4.82
CA ALA A 81 -19.76 5.43 -4.44
C ALA A 81 -18.76 4.92 -5.47
N VAL A 82 -17.49 4.84 -5.08
CA VAL A 82 -16.36 4.52 -5.96
C VAL A 82 -15.95 3.08 -5.75
N VAL A 83 -15.78 2.35 -6.84
CA VAL A 83 -15.14 1.03 -6.86
C VAL A 83 -13.89 1.11 -7.73
N ARG A 84 -12.74 0.79 -7.15
CA ARG A 84 -11.52 0.59 -7.93
C ARG A 84 -11.58 -0.80 -8.57
N ALA A 85 -11.53 -0.84 -9.91
CA ALA A 85 -11.49 -2.09 -10.65
C ALA A 85 -10.18 -2.85 -10.38
N GLU A 86 -10.24 -4.17 -10.39
CA GLU A 86 -9.04 -5.01 -10.33
C GLU A 86 -8.22 -4.87 -11.63
N THR A 87 -6.91 -4.85 -11.49
CA THR A 87 -5.95 -4.77 -12.60
C THR A 87 -4.74 -5.63 -12.27
N GLY A 88 -3.69 -5.59 -13.08
CA GLY A 88 -2.39 -6.21 -12.79
C GLY A 88 -1.53 -5.47 -11.77
N ALA A 89 -2.04 -4.45 -11.09
CA ALA A 89 -1.30 -3.71 -10.07
C ALA A 89 -0.96 -4.60 -8.87
N VAL A 90 0.23 -4.41 -8.27
CA VAL A 90 0.76 -5.23 -7.19
C VAL A 90 1.02 -4.39 -5.94
N ASN A 91 0.78 -4.97 -4.75
CA ASN A 91 1.07 -4.31 -3.47
C ASN A 91 2.58 -4.29 -3.19
N ALA A 92 3.10 -3.14 -2.79
CA ALA A 92 4.48 -3.03 -2.33
C ALA A 92 4.69 -3.91 -1.09
N GLY A 93 5.80 -4.66 -1.07
CA GLY A 93 6.14 -5.59 0.00
C GLY A 93 5.53 -6.98 -0.12
N ALA A 94 4.46 -7.18 -0.91
CA ALA A 94 3.86 -8.48 -1.15
C ALA A 94 4.17 -9.00 -2.57
N ALA A 95 4.26 -10.31 -2.72
CA ALA A 95 4.40 -10.95 -4.04
C ALA A 95 3.05 -11.22 -4.73
N ALA A 96 1.93 -10.83 -4.10
CA ALA A 96 0.57 -11.09 -4.57
C ALA A 96 -0.31 -9.86 -4.36
N ILE A 97 -1.37 -9.74 -5.13
CA ILE A 97 -2.37 -8.69 -4.97
C ILE A 97 -3.16 -8.93 -3.68
N ILE A 98 -3.26 -7.88 -2.85
CA ILE A 98 -4.18 -7.78 -1.72
C ILE A 98 -5.19 -6.69 -2.09
N ARG A 99 -6.43 -7.08 -2.33
CA ARG A 99 -7.46 -6.19 -2.89
C ARG A 99 -7.98 -5.19 -1.86
N ASN A 100 -8.34 -5.71 -0.70
CA ASN A 100 -8.96 -4.95 0.40
C ASN A 100 -8.83 -5.73 1.72
N LYS A 101 -9.40 -5.20 2.80
CA LYS A 101 -9.34 -5.82 4.14
C LYS A 101 -9.97 -7.22 4.16
N VAL A 102 -11.11 -7.42 3.50
CA VAL A 102 -11.80 -8.72 3.45
C VAL A 102 -10.97 -9.78 2.72
N ASP A 103 -10.34 -9.39 1.62
CA ASP A 103 -9.41 -10.26 0.87
C ASP A 103 -8.17 -10.62 1.70
N TYR A 104 -7.62 -9.64 2.44
CA TYR A 104 -6.52 -9.90 3.36
C TYR A 104 -6.92 -10.90 4.45
N GLU A 105 -8.05 -10.70 5.13
CA GLU A 105 -8.52 -11.56 6.22
C GLU A 105 -8.86 -12.97 5.75
N SER A 106 -9.53 -13.11 4.61
CA SER A 106 -10.00 -14.41 4.13
C SER A 106 -8.91 -15.26 3.45
N ARG A 107 -7.95 -14.62 2.78
CA ARG A 107 -7.01 -15.31 1.90
C ARG A 107 -5.55 -15.25 2.40
N ILE A 108 -5.15 -14.16 3.04
CA ILE A 108 -3.74 -13.90 3.39
C ILE A 108 -3.46 -14.17 4.87
N GLU A 109 -4.27 -13.67 5.77
CA GLU A 109 -4.03 -13.75 7.22
C GLU A 109 -3.93 -15.20 7.71
N ALA A 110 -4.71 -16.12 7.15
CA ALA A 110 -4.68 -17.54 7.49
C ALA A 110 -3.42 -18.27 6.96
N THR A 111 -2.67 -17.65 6.04
CA THR A 111 -1.40 -18.18 5.53
C THR A 111 -0.25 -17.44 6.21
N THR A 112 0.90 -18.08 6.39
CA THR A 112 2.10 -17.38 6.87
C THR A 112 2.90 -16.89 5.66
N PRO A 113 2.67 -15.67 5.16
CA PRO A 113 3.36 -15.18 3.97
C PRO A 113 4.85 -14.98 4.26
N ALA A 114 5.67 -15.10 3.21
CA ALA A 114 7.12 -14.92 3.31
C ALA A 114 7.53 -13.45 3.56
N TRP A 115 6.67 -12.50 3.15
CA TRP A 115 6.90 -11.07 3.38
C TRP A 115 6.52 -10.67 4.82
N LYS A 116 7.09 -9.56 5.29
CA LYS A 116 6.90 -9.04 6.66
C LYS A 116 5.76 -8.04 6.73
N TRP A 117 5.76 -7.11 5.79
CA TRP A 117 4.79 -6.02 5.67
C TRP A 117 4.42 -5.85 4.20
N ALA A 118 3.20 -5.47 3.94
CA ALA A 118 2.73 -5.10 2.62
C ALA A 118 1.89 -3.82 2.69
N ALA A 119 1.94 -3.00 1.64
CA ALA A 119 1.01 -1.90 1.48
C ALA A 119 -0.43 -2.42 1.42
N GLN A 120 -1.39 -1.70 2.02
CA GLN A 120 -2.78 -2.15 2.11
C GLN A 120 -3.45 -2.32 0.75
N THR A 121 -3.07 -1.51 -0.22
CA THR A 121 -3.68 -1.54 -1.54
C THR A 121 -2.61 -1.59 -2.63
N PRO A 122 -2.89 -2.19 -3.80
CA PRO A 122 -1.92 -2.28 -4.86
C PRO A 122 -1.58 -0.91 -5.47
N GLY A 123 -0.34 -0.77 -5.93
CA GLY A 123 0.15 0.45 -6.58
C GLY A 123 1.59 0.80 -6.23
N ILE A 124 2.20 1.64 -7.06
CA ILE A 124 3.56 2.16 -6.85
C ILE A 124 3.68 3.03 -5.58
N TRP A 125 2.56 3.62 -5.15
CA TRP A 125 2.50 4.51 -3.99
C TRP A 125 3.11 3.90 -2.73
N GLY A 126 2.95 2.58 -2.56
CA GLY A 126 3.47 1.85 -1.41
C GLY A 126 5.00 1.77 -1.37
N ASN A 127 5.69 1.97 -2.51
CA ASN A 127 7.14 1.94 -2.57
C ASN A 127 7.80 3.15 -1.89
N ASP A 128 7.05 4.19 -1.59
CA ASP A 128 7.57 5.38 -0.90
C ASP A 128 7.57 5.24 0.62
N TYR A 129 7.12 4.09 1.14
CA TYR A 129 6.98 3.88 2.56
C TYR A 129 7.91 2.81 3.11
N ASP A 130 8.33 3.02 4.36
CA ASP A 130 9.02 2.05 5.19
C ASP A 130 8.21 1.79 6.44
N VAL A 131 8.26 0.55 6.93
CA VAL A 131 7.65 0.16 8.20
C VAL A 131 8.75 -0.06 9.23
N VAL A 132 8.62 0.57 10.37
CA VAL A 132 9.55 0.43 11.49
C VAL A 132 8.86 -0.25 12.65
N ILE A 133 9.42 -1.36 13.12
CA ILE A 133 9.13 -1.88 14.46
C ILE A 133 10.18 -1.30 15.40
N ALA A 134 9.75 -0.35 16.21
CA ALA A 134 10.55 0.27 17.23
C ALA A 134 10.33 -0.47 18.54
N ASP A 135 11.29 -1.31 18.90
CA ASP A 135 11.33 -2.08 20.14
C ASP A 135 12.43 -1.53 21.06
N ARG A 136 12.38 -1.85 22.31
CA ARG A 136 13.48 -1.61 23.22
C ARG A 136 14.71 -2.39 22.71
N GLY A 137 15.74 -1.69 22.31
CA GLY A 137 17.01 -2.29 22.01
C GLY A 137 17.96 -2.13 23.21
N ALA A 138 19.00 -1.33 23.08
CA ALA A 138 19.90 -1.00 24.16
C ALA A 138 19.36 0.13 25.07
N ASP A 139 19.97 0.28 26.24
CA ASP A 139 19.69 1.38 27.15
C ASP A 139 20.59 2.60 26.85
N GLN A 140 21.85 2.34 26.55
CA GLN A 140 22.84 3.37 26.32
C GLN A 140 23.79 2.99 25.17
N TYR A 141 24.30 3.99 24.46
CA TYR A 141 25.57 3.89 23.77
C TYR A 141 26.71 4.22 24.72
N VAL A 142 27.70 3.34 24.72
CA VAL A 142 28.96 3.51 25.48
C VAL A 142 30.08 3.58 24.45
N THR A 143 30.69 4.74 24.34
CA THR A 143 31.88 4.94 23.45
C THR A 143 33.11 4.91 24.28
N PHE A 144 34.04 4.01 23.94
CA PHE A 144 35.29 3.80 24.63
C PHE A 144 36.37 4.77 24.09
N ALA A 145 37.20 5.29 24.97
CA ALA A 145 38.28 6.23 24.59
C ALA A 145 39.38 5.57 23.73
N SER A 146 39.51 4.25 23.85
CA SER A 146 40.40 3.43 23.00
C SER A 146 39.74 2.10 22.68
N ALA A 147 40.27 1.38 21.69
CA ALA A 147 39.72 0.10 21.28
C ALA A 147 39.71 -0.92 22.42
N PRO A 148 38.57 -1.32 22.95
CA PRO A 148 38.49 -2.42 23.92
C PRO A 148 38.70 -3.75 23.18
N ALA A 149 39.49 -4.66 23.75
CA ALA A 149 39.70 -5.98 23.16
C ALA A 149 38.52 -6.91 23.43
N GLY A 150 38.15 -7.75 22.42
CA GLY A 150 37.23 -8.87 22.58
C GLY A 150 35.77 -8.49 22.84
N ILE A 151 35.39 -7.24 22.62
CA ILE A 151 33.95 -6.86 22.70
C ILE A 151 33.23 -7.23 21.41
N THR A 152 32.23 -8.06 21.60
CA THR A 152 31.28 -8.48 20.53
C THR A 152 29.86 -8.46 21.10
N ALA A 153 28.84 -8.66 20.23
CA ALA A 153 27.48 -8.84 20.73
C ALA A 153 27.39 -10.05 21.70
N GLY A 154 26.74 -9.85 22.83
CA GLY A 154 26.60 -10.84 23.92
C GLY A 154 27.70 -10.73 24.98
N THR A 155 28.68 -9.83 24.82
CA THR A 155 29.70 -9.60 25.85
C THR A 155 29.08 -8.87 27.06
N ASN A 156 29.27 -9.39 28.26
CA ASN A 156 28.90 -8.69 29.50
C ASN A 156 30.03 -7.72 29.89
N LEU A 157 29.67 -6.47 30.08
CA LEU A 157 30.57 -5.42 30.54
C LEU A 157 30.38 -5.17 32.04
N THR A 158 31.48 -4.93 32.75
CA THR A 158 31.50 -4.44 34.12
C THR A 158 32.27 -3.12 34.19
N PHE A 159 31.73 -2.17 34.92
CA PHE A 159 32.33 -0.84 35.09
C PHE A 159 32.81 -0.62 36.51
N SER A 160 33.78 0.28 36.69
CA SER A 160 34.42 0.58 37.98
C SER A 160 33.44 0.92 39.11
N SER A 161 32.22 1.35 38.79
CA SER A 161 31.14 1.61 39.76
C SER A 161 30.34 0.36 40.17
N GLY A 162 30.70 -0.82 39.68
CA GLY A 162 29.93 -2.06 39.85
C GLY A 162 28.67 -2.16 38.99
N LYS A 163 28.46 -1.22 38.07
CA LYS A 163 27.40 -1.27 37.06
C LYS A 163 27.80 -2.24 35.98
N GLY A 164 26.82 -2.86 35.36
CA GLY A 164 27.05 -3.83 34.28
C GLY A 164 26.00 -3.74 33.17
N GLY A 165 26.28 -4.46 32.10
CA GLY A 165 25.33 -4.61 30.99
C GLY A 165 25.88 -5.48 29.88
N GLU A 166 24.96 -6.00 29.07
CA GLU A 166 25.26 -6.85 27.90
C GLU A 166 25.37 -6.01 26.63
N VAL A 167 26.37 -6.25 25.81
CA VAL A 167 26.55 -5.60 24.51
C VAL A 167 25.60 -6.18 23.51
N LEU A 168 24.71 -5.35 22.97
CA LEU A 168 23.82 -5.69 21.86
C LEU A 168 24.54 -5.64 20.50
N SER A 169 25.33 -4.59 20.29
CA SER A 169 26.16 -4.42 19.10
C SER A 169 27.41 -3.57 19.43
N TYR A 170 28.47 -3.79 18.67
CA TYR A 170 29.72 -3.02 18.81
C TYR A 170 30.21 -2.54 17.45
N ASP A 171 30.45 -1.25 17.34
CA ASP A 171 31.06 -0.64 16.16
C ASP A 171 32.56 -0.40 16.44
N ALA A 172 33.41 -1.20 15.82
CA ALA A 172 34.85 -1.12 15.97
C ALA A 172 35.48 0.13 15.34
N ALA A 173 34.78 0.83 14.42
CA ALA A 173 35.32 2.05 13.82
C ALA A 173 35.21 3.26 14.75
N THR A 174 34.15 3.31 15.55
CA THR A 174 33.88 4.39 16.51
C THR A 174 34.11 3.98 17.94
N TYR A 175 34.47 2.73 18.21
CA TYR A 175 34.58 2.11 19.54
C TYR A 175 33.32 2.25 20.38
N THR A 176 32.15 2.16 19.74
CA THR A 176 30.85 2.38 20.39
C THR A 176 30.08 1.07 20.53
N ALA A 177 29.69 0.74 21.76
CA ALA A 177 28.81 -0.37 22.07
C ALA A 177 27.41 0.13 22.37
N ALA A 178 26.38 -0.55 21.85
CA ALA A 178 25.02 -0.43 22.33
C ALA A 178 24.84 -1.43 23.47
N VAL A 179 24.49 -0.97 24.66
CA VAL A 179 24.50 -1.76 25.90
C VAL A 179 23.11 -1.83 26.53
N ILE A 180 22.65 -3.03 26.84
CA ILE A 180 21.49 -3.29 27.71
C ILE A 180 21.99 -3.36 29.14
N LEU A 181 21.52 -2.49 30.01
CA LEU A 181 21.94 -2.46 31.41
C LEU A 181 21.33 -3.63 32.19
N ASP A 182 22.14 -4.21 33.11
CA ASP A 182 21.65 -5.22 34.06
C ASP A 182 20.54 -4.65 34.94
N ASP A 183 20.67 -3.38 35.35
CA ASP A 183 19.67 -2.58 36.03
C ASP A 183 19.43 -1.28 35.24
N PRO A 184 18.27 -1.12 34.57
CA PRO A 184 17.95 0.09 33.79
C PRO A 184 17.94 1.39 34.62
N THR A 185 17.81 1.28 35.94
CA THR A 185 17.84 2.44 36.86
C THR A 185 19.27 2.86 37.22
N SER A 186 20.25 1.94 37.08
CA SER A 186 21.65 2.14 37.38
C SER A 186 22.47 2.44 36.12
N ARG A 187 22.30 3.65 35.59
CA ARG A 187 22.91 4.06 34.31
C ARG A 187 24.43 4.26 34.42
N ILE A 188 25.16 3.84 33.39
CA ILE A 188 26.59 4.13 33.21
C ILE A 188 26.73 5.63 32.98
N THR A 189 27.76 6.24 33.54
CA THR A 189 28.07 7.68 33.44
C THR A 189 29.45 7.91 32.86
N ALA A 190 29.78 9.11 32.41
CA ALA A 190 31.09 9.44 31.88
C ALA A 190 32.22 9.40 32.94
N SER A 191 31.90 9.26 34.24
CA SER A 191 32.87 9.05 35.31
C SER A 191 33.19 7.57 35.52
N ASP A 192 32.42 6.66 34.95
CA ASP A 192 32.71 5.23 35.02
C ASP A 192 33.82 4.88 34.00
N THR A 193 34.63 3.92 34.31
CA THR A 193 35.57 3.31 33.39
C THR A 193 35.20 1.85 33.15
N LEU A 194 35.46 1.36 31.96
CA LEU A 194 35.30 -0.06 31.67
C LEU A 194 36.28 -0.82 32.58
N ASP A 195 35.75 -1.66 33.41
CA ASP A 195 36.49 -2.60 34.21
C ASP A 195 36.69 -3.84 33.34
N THR A 196 37.88 -4.02 32.84
CA THR A 196 38.17 -5.21 32.05
C THR A 196 38.52 -6.32 33.03
N PRO A 197 37.71 -7.36 33.18
CA PRO A 197 38.00 -8.51 34.03
C PRO A 197 39.30 -9.21 33.61
N ASP A 198 39.86 -8.81 32.50
CA ASP A 198 40.92 -9.47 31.78
C ASP A 198 42.13 -8.55 31.71
N GLU A 199 42.75 -8.22 32.84
CA GLU A 199 44.10 -7.71 32.81
C GLU A 199 44.96 -8.61 31.92
N GLY A 200 45.48 -8.05 30.84
CA GLY A 200 46.34 -8.81 29.96
C GLY A 200 45.66 -9.55 28.80
N ARG A 201 44.49 -9.09 28.32
CA ARG A 201 43.97 -9.54 27.03
C ARG A 201 44.89 -9.08 25.91
N VAL A 202 45.27 -9.99 25.05
CA VAL A 202 46.17 -9.72 23.95
C VAL A 202 45.43 -9.00 22.81
N THR A 203 45.96 -7.85 22.41
CA THR A 203 45.44 -7.07 21.27
C THR A 203 46.34 -7.12 20.05
N GLY A 204 47.56 -7.56 20.23
CA GLY A 204 48.50 -7.68 19.13
C GLY A 204 49.64 -8.66 19.42
N PHE A 205 50.08 -9.33 18.38
CA PHE A 205 51.26 -10.22 18.41
C PHE A 205 52.35 -9.70 17.47
N THR A 206 53.60 -9.97 17.84
CA THR A 206 54.74 -9.93 16.93
C THR A 206 55.39 -11.30 16.83
N VAL A 207 55.85 -11.66 15.63
CA VAL A 207 56.53 -12.95 15.44
C VAL A 207 57.93 -12.84 15.99
N SER A 208 58.23 -13.58 17.05
CA SER A 208 59.57 -13.62 17.66
C SER A 208 60.45 -14.71 17.07
N ALA A 209 59.88 -15.86 16.72
CA ALA A 209 60.54 -16.89 15.96
C ALA A 209 59.57 -17.54 14.95
N GLY A 210 59.93 -17.58 13.70
CA GLY A 210 59.05 -18.16 12.68
C GLY A 210 58.87 -19.69 12.74
N GLY A 211 59.80 -20.39 13.40
CA GLY A 211 59.76 -21.84 13.47
C GLY A 211 59.83 -22.54 12.11
N VAL A 212 59.44 -23.80 12.05
CA VAL A 212 59.49 -24.61 10.81
C VAL A 212 58.21 -25.43 10.65
N ASN A 213 57.86 -25.71 9.39
CA ASN A 213 56.77 -26.57 8.98
C ASN A 213 55.38 -26.01 9.30
N TYR A 214 55.21 -24.76 9.56
CA TYR A 214 53.90 -24.12 9.73
C TYR A 214 53.18 -23.96 8.39
N THR A 215 51.88 -24.00 8.44
CA THR A 215 51.01 -23.58 7.35
C THR A 215 50.15 -22.40 7.81
N THR A 216 49.71 -21.52 6.88
CA THR A 216 48.76 -20.46 7.21
C THR A 216 47.53 -21.09 7.84
N GLY A 217 47.08 -20.53 8.97
CA GLY A 217 45.96 -21.07 9.73
C GLY A 217 45.36 -20.02 10.66
N THR A 218 44.11 -20.25 11.07
CA THR A 218 43.34 -19.38 11.95
C THR A 218 42.96 -20.10 13.23
N GLY A 219 42.84 -19.35 14.33
CA GLY A 219 42.42 -19.85 15.65
C GLY A 219 43.40 -20.86 16.28
N LEU A 220 44.67 -20.81 15.94
CA LEU A 220 45.65 -21.74 16.49
C LEU A 220 45.90 -21.44 17.96
N VAL A 221 45.88 -22.51 18.76
CA VAL A 221 46.15 -22.42 20.21
C VAL A 221 47.58 -22.05 20.44
N THR A 222 47.83 -21.20 21.44
CA THR A 222 49.19 -20.86 21.93
C THR A 222 49.40 -21.47 23.31
N THR A 223 50.68 -21.69 23.65
CA THR A 223 51.09 -22.15 24.97
C THR A 223 52.26 -21.33 25.46
N GLY A 224 52.39 -21.15 26.77
CA GLY A 224 53.45 -20.31 27.41
C GLY A 224 52.93 -18.97 27.88
N GLY A 225 53.80 -18.11 28.41
CA GLY A 225 53.41 -16.88 29.04
C GLY A 225 52.77 -17.06 30.41
N ALA A 226 52.31 -15.97 31.01
CA ALA A 226 51.60 -15.99 32.30
C ALA A 226 50.08 -16.22 32.18
N GLY A 227 49.52 -15.93 31.01
CA GLY A 227 48.09 -16.00 30.74
C GLY A 227 47.59 -17.33 30.14
N SER A 228 46.33 -17.37 29.76
CA SER A 228 45.66 -18.53 29.17
C SER A 228 44.66 -18.13 28.07
N GLY A 229 44.34 -19.07 27.14
CA GLY A 229 43.29 -18.92 26.19
C GLY A 229 43.61 -18.12 24.92
N ALA A 230 44.84 -17.59 24.77
CA ALA A 230 45.22 -16.87 23.56
C ALA A 230 45.27 -17.77 22.36
N LYS A 231 44.70 -17.32 21.23
CA LYS A 231 44.74 -17.98 19.94
C LYS A 231 45.27 -16.99 18.89
N VAL A 232 45.96 -17.52 17.91
CA VAL A 232 46.63 -16.72 16.89
C VAL A 232 46.25 -17.17 15.48
N ASP A 233 46.03 -16.23 14.60
CA ASP A 233 45.99 -16.45 13.16
C ASP A 233 47.40 -16.18 12.59
N ILE A 234 47.96 -17.14 11.89
CA ILE A 234 49.28 -17.03 11.33
C ILE A 234 49.28 -17.04 9.79
N THR A 235 50.21 -16.33 9.24
CA THR A 235 50.48 -16.36 7.78
C THR A 235 51.87 -16.91 7.53
N VAL A 236 51.98 -17.81 6.59
CA VAL A 236 53.25 -18.33 6.04
C VAL A 236 53.32 -17.91 4.59
N SER A 237 54.27 -17.04 4.24
CA SER A 237 54.34 -16.47 2.89
C SER A 237 55.17 -17.29 1.92
N SER A 238 56.17 -18.05 2.46
CA SER A 238 56.97 -18.94 1.63
C SER A 238 57.43 -20.16 2.42
N GLY A 239 57.69 -21.27 1.71
CA GLY A 239 58.19 -22.48 2.38
C GLY A 239 58.30 -23.68 1.48
N ALA A 240 58.24 -24.86 2.09
CA ALA A 240 58.20 -26.14 1.38
C ALA A 240 56.76 -26.41 0.91
N PRO A 241 56.48 -26.71 -0.35
CA PRO A 241 55.16 -27.11 -0.81
C PRO A 241 54.62 -28.28 0.00
N SER A 242 53.34 -28.17 0.41
CA SER A 242 52.63 -29.23 1.15
C SER A 242 51.42 -29.74 0.42
N THR A 243 50.88 -28.96 -0.53
CA THR A 243 49.79 -29.36 -1.41
C THR A 243 50.02 -28.78 -2.79
N LEU A 244 49.77 -29.60 -3.81
CA LEU A 244 49.86 -29.22 -5.20
C LEU A 244 48.51 -29.37 -5.88
N THR A 245 48.21 -28.50 -6.82
CA THR A 245 47.07 -28.63 -7.72
C THR A 245 47.57 -28.75 -9.15
N LEU A 246 47.26 -29.86 -9.84
CA LEU A 246 47.57 -29.99 -11.25
C LEU A 246 46.75 -29.00 -12.07
N THR A 247 47.40 -28.05 -12.70
CA THR A 247 46.76 -26.96 -13.45
C THR A 247 46.83 -27.16 -14.96
N ALA A 248 47.88 -27.85 -15.43
CA ALA A 248 48.00 -28.29 -16.81
C ALA A 248 48.59 -29.71 -16.86
N PRO A 249 47.88 -30.69 -17.39
CA PRO A 249 48.33 -32.09 -17.32
C PRO A 249 49.47 -32.43 -18.33
N GLY A 250 49.73 -31.54 -19.27
CA GLY A 250 50.82 -31.69 -20.23
C GLY A 250 50.62 -32.81 -21.24
N SER A 251 51.73 -33.21 -21.94
CA SER A 251 51.71 -34.28 -22.91
C SER A 251 53.06 -34.95 -23.02
N THR A 252 53.06 -36.19 -23.57
CA THR A 252 54.29 -36.98 -23.84
C THR A 252 55.05 -37.43 -22.59
N TYR A 253 54.43 -37.56 -21.42
CA TYR A 253 55.02 -38.11 -20.20
C TYR A 253 54.98 -39.65 -20.18
N GLY A 254 55.98 -40.27 -19.58
CA GLY A 254 55.95 -41.70 -19.34
C GLY A 254 54.81 -42.13 -18.37
N ALA A 255 54.46 -43.43 -18.32
CA ALA A 255 53.31 -43.91 -17.52
C ALA A 255 53.40 -43.54 -16.02
N THR A 256 54.58 -43.45 -15.48
CA THR A 256 54.86 -42.96 -14.12
C THR A 256 56.20 -42.20 -14.10
N GLY A 257 56.31 -41.20 -13.23
CA GLY A 257 57.57 -40.54 -12.94
C GLY A 257 57.75 -40.48 -11.43
N THR A 258 58.93 -40.77 -10.94
CA THR A 258 59.32 -40.67 -9.52
C THR A 258 60.48 -39.70 -9.37
N ASN A 259 60.45 -38.84 -8.32
CA ASN A 259 61.47 -37.86 -8.03
C ASN A 259 61.77 -36.93 -9.20
N VAL A 260 60.78 -36.54 -9.94
CA VAL A 260 60.92 -35.71 -11.15
C VAL A 260 61.09 -34.24 -10.72
N ALA A 261 62.12 -33.61 -11.25
CA ALA A 261 62.41 -32.18 -10.94
C ALA A 261 61.33 -31.28 -11.53
N THR A 262 61.12 -30.17 -10.86
CA THR A 262 60.25 -29.08 -11.35
C THR A 262 61.13 -27.85 -11.65
N SER A 263 60.60 -26.96 -12.51
CA SER A 263 61.22 -25.68 -12.84
C SER A 263 60.19 -24.55 -12.77
N GLY A 264 60.62 -23.34 -12.39
CA GLY A 264 59.73 -22.17 -12.21
C GLY A 264 59.29 -21.95 -10.76
N GLY A 265 58.44 -20.95 -10.52
CA GLY A 265 58.10 -20.46 -9.18
C GLY A 265 59.27 -19.75 -8.49
N ASN A 266 59.04 -19.33 -7.25
CA ASN A 266 60.07 -18.58 -6.46
C ASN A 266 61.01 -19.48 -5.66
N GLY A 267 60.68 -20.77 -5.50
CA GLY A 267 61.40 -21.76 -4.71
C GLY A 267 62.39 -22.60 -5.50
N SER A 268 63.01 -23.57 -4.82
CA SER A 268 64.00 -24.52 -5.39
C SER A 268 63.83 -25.93 -4.84
N ASN A 269 64.39 -26.93 -5.59
CA ASN A 269 64.47 -28.33 -5.18
C ASN A 269 63.10 -29.06 -4.93
N LEU A 270 62.02 -28.58 -5.48
CA LEU A 270 60.74 -29.34 -5.49
C LEU A 270 60.87 -30.46 -6.52
N THR A 271 60.62 -31.67 -6.09
CA THR A 271 60.43 -32.86 -7.00
C THR A 271 59.07 -33.47 -6.76
N VAL A 272 58.54 -34.05 -7.79
CA VAL A 272 57.20 -34.67 -7.76
C VAL A 272 57.20 -36.06 -8.27
N ASP A 273 56.30 -36.90 -7.75
CA ASP A 273 55.91 -38.16 -8.33
C ASP A 273 54.60 -37.97 -9.11
N PHE A 274 54.47 -38.61 -10.24
CA PHE A 274 53.21 -38.51 -11.03
C PHE A 274 52.82 -39.85 -11.67
N THR A 275 51.54 -39.99 -11.96
CA THR A 275 50.98 -41.02 -12.85
C THR A 275 50.44 -40.37 -14.12
N SER A 276 50.56 -41.02 -15.25
CA SER A 276 50.00 -40.55 -16.53
C SER A 276 49.30 -41.68 -17.32
N THR A 277 48.30 -41.32 -18.07
CA THR A 277 47.60 -42.21 -19.01
C THR A 277 47.69 -41.62 -20.41
N GLY A 278 48.22 -42.39 -21.38
CA GLY A 278 48.35 -41.92 -22.75
C GLY A 278 49.32 -40.71 -22.91
N GLY A 279 50.25 -40.50 -21.97
CA GLY A 279 51.18 -39.38 -21.99
C GLY A 279 50.72 -38.12 -21.34
N VAL A 280 49.54 -38.14 -20.77
CA VAL A 280 48.90 -36.99 -20.02
C VAL A 280 48.97 -37.31 -18.54
N ILE A 281 49.42 -36.38 -17.70
CA ILE A 281 49.51 -36.57 -16.24
C ILE A 281 48.13 -36.58 -15.62
N ASP A 282 47.79 -37.65 -14.88
CA ASP A 282 46.51 -37.83 -14.20
C ASP A 282 46.59 -37.37 -12.72
N SER A 283 47.71 -37.62 -12.06
CA SER A 283 47.91 -37.27 -10.66
C SER A 283 49.34 -36.83 -10.37
N VAL A 284 49.49 -35.97 -9.39
CA VAL A 284 50.79 -35.45 -8.91
C VAL A 284 50.80 -35.50 -7.40
N SER A 285 51.96 -35.96 -6.84
CA SER A 285 52.25 -35.88 -5.42
C SER A 285 53.65 -35.33 -5.18
N ILE A 286 53.85 -34.78 -4.01
CA ILE A 286 55.17 -34.24 -3.61
C ILE A 286 56.07 -35.41 -3.28
N ASN A 287 57.23 -35.50 -3.95
CA ASN A 287 58.29 -36.38 -3.54
C ASN A 287 59.27 -35.70 -2.57
N THR A 288 59.92 -34.60 -3.05
CA THR A 288 60.70 -33.70 -2.19
C THR A 288 60.11 -32.32 -2.23
N ALA A 289 59.79 -31.76 -1.09
CA ALA A 289 59.00 -30.52 -1.05
C ALA A 289 59.81 -29.26 -1.46
N GLY A 290 61.11 -29.30 -1.48
CA GLY A 290 61.91 -28.08 -1.78
C GLY A 290 61.75 -26.99 -0.72
N THR A 291 62.13 -25.77 -1.05
CA THR A 291 62.07 -24.58 -0.15
C THR A 291 61.86 -23.30 -0.93
N GLY A 292 61.32 -22.27 -0.25
CA GLY A 292 61.20 -20.92 -0.80
C GLY A 292 59.99 -20.69 -1.71
N TYR A 293 59.08 -21.65 -1.84
CA TYR A 293 57.86 -21.50 -2.65
C TYR A 293 56.81 -20.68 -1.91
N THR A 294 55.99 -20.00 -2.68
CA THR A 294 54.81 -19.26 -2.23
C THR A 294 53.52 -19.91 -2.77
N VAL A 295 52.41 -19.76 -2.07
CA VAL A 295 51.08 -20.17 -2.57
C VAL A 295 50.81 -19.40 -3.84
N GLY A 296 50.34 -20.12 -4.87
CA GLY A 296 50.09 -19.55 -6.20
C GLY A 296 51.27 -19.65 -7.18
N ASP A 297 52.47 -20.02 -6.71
CA ASP A 297 53.58 -20.32 -7.64
C ASP A 297 53.23 -21.45 -8.60
N VAL A 298 53.50 -21.24 -9.86
CA VAL A 298 53.29 -22.23 -10.91
C VAL A 298 54.65 -22.78 -11.29
N VAL A 299 54.78 -24.10 -11.18
CA VAL A 299 56.00 -24.81 -11.56
C VAL A 299 55.68 -25.82 -12.68
N THR A 300 56.66 -25.99 -13.58
CA THR A 300 56.56 -26.94 -14.70
C THR A 300 57.31 -28.26 -14.32
N ILE A 301 56.64 -29.37 -14.53
CA ILE A 301 57.21 -30.71 -14.34
C ILE A 301 58.16 -30.97 -15.51
N THR A 302 59.45 -31.21 -15.21
CA THR A 302 60.45 -31.49 -16.26
C THR A 302 60.31 -32.90 -16.81
N GLY A 303 60.69 -33.10 -18.10
CA GLY A 303 60.52 -34.40 -18.81
C GLY A 303 59.28 -34.38 -19.74
N GLY A 304 59.04 -35.42 -20.45
CA GLY A 304 58.01 -35.45 -21.45
C GLY A 304 58.02 -34.24 -22.39
N GLY A 305 56.94 -33.55 -22.54
CA GLY A 305 56.83 -32.29 -23.28
C GLY A 305 57.27 -31.03 -22.56
N ASN A 306 57.66 -31.12 -21.26
CA ASN A 306 57.94 -29.98 -20.37
C ASN A 306 56.80 -28.94 -20.31
N ASN A 307 55.57 -29.43 -20.39
CA ASN A 307 54.41 -28.57 -20.49
C ASN A 307 53.32 -28.86 -19.42
N ALA A 308 53.58 -29.86 -18.52
CA ALA A 308 52.69 -30.06 -17.38
C ALA A 308 53.01 -29.08 -16.27
N GLN A 309 51.98 -28.48 -15.71
CA GLN A 309 52.13 -27.49 -14.67
C GLN A 309 51.31 -27.83 -13.43
N VAL A 310 51.87 -27.55 -12.29
CA VAL A 310 51.23 -27.60 -10.98
C VAL A 310 51.31 -26.25 -10.31
N THR A 311 50.25 -25.89 -9.65
CA THR A 311 50.20 -24.68 -8.80
C THR A 311 50.39 -25.11 -7.34
N ILE A 312 51.24 -24.38 -6.63
CA ILE A 312 51.46 -24.59 -5.21
C ILE A 312 50.22 -24.13 -4.46
N ALA A 313 49.43 -25.04 -3.95
CA ALA A 313 48.16 -24.74 -3.25
C ALA A 313 48.37 -24.43 -1.76
N ALA A 314 49.39 -25.01 -1.13
CA ALA A 314 49.76 -24.70 0.25
C ALA A 314 51.29 -24.91 0.45
N VAL A 315 51.86 -24.12 1.38
CA VAL A 315 53.28 -24.24 1.78
C VAL A 315 53.39 -24.43 3.29
N LYS A 316 54.45 -25.14 3.69
CA LYS A 316 54.92 -25.23 5.09
C LYS A 316 56.21 -24.45 5.24
N GLY A 317 56.27 -23.53 6.19
CA GLY A 317 57.44 -22.67 6.36
C GLY A 317 57.48 -22.04 7.72
N ALA A 318 58.18 -20.93 7.81
CA ALA A 318 58.24 -20.10 9.00
C ALA A 318 57.05 -19.14 9.07
N ILE A 319 56.53 -18.84 10.24
CA ILE A 319 55.51 -17.82 10.48
C ILE A 319 56.09 -16.46 10.07
N THR A 320 55.40 -15.76 9.20
CA THR A 320 55.82 -14.42 8.72
C THR A 320 54.96 -13.30 9.24
N ALA A 321 53.71 -13.60 9.64
CA ALA A 321 52.83 -12.68 10.32
C ALA A 321 51.96 -13.42 11.32
N ALA A 322 51.56 -12.73 12.36
CA ALA A 322 50.64 -13.25 13.39
C ALA A 322 49.70 -12.13 13.85
N VAL A 323 48.42 -12.45 13.94
CA VAL A 323 47.38 -11.55 14.48
C VAL A 323 46.55 -12.32 15.49
N VAL A 324 45.89 -11.59 16.39
CA VAL A 324 45.00 -12.21 17.38
C VAL A 324 43.81 -12.82 16.62
N ALA A 325 43.52 -14.08 16.87
CA ALA A 325 42.40 -14.76 16.24
C ALA A 325 41.06 -14.21 16.77
N THR A 326 40.00 -14.33 15.99
CA THR A 326 38.64 -14.04 16.46
C THR A 326 38.36 -14.87 17.73
N ASP A 327 37.89 -14.23 18.80
CA ASP A 327 37.72 -14.83 20.16
C ASP A 327 38.98 -15.45 20.74
N GLY A 328 40.16 -14.98 20.33
CA GLY A 328 41.45 -15.54 20.71
C GLY A 328 42.34 -14.64 21.57
N ALA A 329 41.78 -13.61 22.19
CA ALA A 329 42.55 -12.63 22.96
C ALA A 329 43.18 -13.23 24.26
N GLY A 330 42.60 -14.28 24.82
CA GLY A 330 43.07 -14.86 26.12
C GLY A 330 43.08 -13.87 27.28
N GLU A 331 43.61 -14.27 28.40
CA GLU A 331 43.59 -13.48 29.64
C GLU A 331 44.92 -13.64 30.43
N GLY A 332 45.31 -12.62 31.23
CA GLY A 332 46.46 -12.68 32.15
C GLY A 332 47.81 -12.59 31.49
N TYR A 333 47.92 -12.07 30.26
CA TYR A 333 49.20 -11.87 29.59
C TYR A 333 49.80 -10.51 29.89
N ALA A 334 51.11 -10.43 29.79
CA ALA A 334 51.86 -9.18 29.85
C ALA A 334 52.55 -8.92 28.49
N VAL A 335 52.74 -7.65 28.15
CA VAL A 335 53.55 -7.26 26.99
C VAL A 335 54.93 -7.91 27.12
N GLY A 336 55.43 -8.52 26.04
CA GLY A 336 56.71 -9.26 26.03
C GLY A 336 56.60 -10.75 26.45
N ASN A 337 55.40 -11.25 26.82
CA ASN A 337 55.25 -12.71 27.01
C ASN A 337 55.42 -13.42 25.67
N THR A 338 56.31 -14.42 25.64
CA THR A 338 56.57 -15.27 24.50
C THR A 338 55.65 -16.50 24.55
N LEU A 339 54.85 -16.68 23.48
CA LEU A 339 53.90 -17.79 23.34
C LEU A 339 54.34 -18.69 22.20
N THR A 340 54.29 -20.00 22.44
CA THR A 340 54.54 -20.99 21.39
C THR A 340 53.28 -21.29 20.62
N VAL A 341 53.32 -21.18 19.30
CA VAL A 341 52.20 -21.50 18.41
C VAL A 341 52.11 -23.01 18.22
N VAL A 342 50.95 -23.58 18.51
CA VAL A 342 50.73 -25.04 18.43
C VAL A 342 50.05 -25.39 17.12
N GLN A 343 50.76 -26.09 16.23
CA GLN A 343 50.21 -26.70 15.03
C GLN A 343 50.85 -28.07 14.80
N THR A 344 50.03 -29.09 14.51
CA THR A 344 50.50 -30.47 14.33
C THR A 344 51.57 -30.59 13.23
N GLY A 345 52.72 -31.12 13.60
CA GLY A 345 53.84 -31.31 12.66
C GLY A 345 54.72 -30.11 12.46
N ALA A 346 54.48 -28.98 13.13
CA ALA A 346 55.28 -27.80 13.15
C ALA A 346 55.99 -27.64 14.51
N SER A 347 57.07 -26.85 14.57
CA SER A 347 57.84 -26.66 15.81
C SER A 347 58.56 -25.32 15.83
N SER A 348 58.90 -24.86 17.03
CA SER A 348 59.77 -23.68 17.32
C SER A 348 59.20 -22.34 16.79
N GLY A 349 57.96 -22.22 16.47
CA GLY A 349 57.28 -20.95 16.12
C GLY A 349 56.80 -20.27 17.41
N THR A 350 57.22 -19.04 17.60
CA THR A 350 56.82 -18.24 18.77
C THR A 350 56.36 -16.85 18.34
N VAL A 351 55.38 -16.35 19.08
CA VAL A 351 54.91 -14.96 18.96
C VAL A 351 55.08 -14.28 20.33
N ASP A 352 55.42 -13.02 20.32
CA ASP A 352 55.47 -12.21 21.55
C ASP A 352 54.19 -11.35 21.62
N VAL A 353 53.65 -11.23 22.82
CA VAL A 353 52.54 -10.31 23.08
C VAL A 353 53.03 -8.88 22.92
N ALA A 354 52.62 -8.23 21.85
CA ALA A 354 53.06 -6.87 21.51
C ALA A 354 52.23 -5.80 22.24
N THR A 355 50.94 -6.03 22.33
CA THR A 355 50.00 -5.11 23.00
C THR A 355 48.97 -5.88 23.79
N ILE A 356 48.58 -5.33 24.94
CA ILE A 356 47.47 -5.80 25.76
C ILE A 356 46.47 -4.66 25.95
N GLN A 357 45.26 -5.02 26.37
CA GLN A 357 44.24 -4.04 26.72
C GLN A 357 44.64 -3.33 28.03
N ASP A 358 44.43 -2.01 28.09
CA ASP A 358 44.58 -1.26 29.36
C ASP A 358 43.55 -1.74 30.39
N SER A 359 43.95 -1.77 31.66
CA SER A 359 43.10 -2.22 32.76
C SER A 359 41.87 -1.35 33.00
N THR A 360 41.87 -0.12 32.50
CA THR A 360 40.72 0.79 32.58
C THR A 360 40.59 1.64 31.32
N ILE A 361 39.39 1.67 30.71
CA ILE A 361 39.11 2.50 29.54
C ILE A 361 38.04 3.52 29.92
N ALA A 362 38.33 4.81 29.76
CA ALA A 362 37.35 5.87 29.95
C ALA A 362 36.24 5.77 28.94
N VAL A 363 35.03 6.11 29.34
CA VAL A 363 33.85 6.02 28.48
C VAL A 363 33.13 7.36 28.36
N THR A 364 32.46 7.56 27.23
CA THR A 364 31.41 8.55 27.06
C THR A 364 30.11 7.84 26.79
N VAL A 365 29.01 8.41 27.27
CA VAL A 365 27.70 7.72 27.21
C VAL A 365 26.63 8.63 26.61
N SER A 366 25.74 8.03 25.87
CA SER A 366 24.53 8.70 25.39
C SER A 366 23.34 7.77 25.50
N ASP A 367 22.13 8.35 25.53
CA ASP A 367 20.92 7.55 25.56
C ASP A 367 20.71 6.87 24.21
N TRP A 368 20.50 5.54 24.20
CA TRP A 368 20.36 4.77 22.98
C TRP A 368 19.10 5.17 22.20
N TRP A 369 17.93 5.33 22.86
CA TRP A 369 16.65 5.61 22.21
C TRP A 369 16.61 6.93 21.44
N THR A 370 17.14 7.97 22.05
CA THR A 370 17.16 9.31 21.45
C THR A 370 18.28 9.52 20.44
N ASN A 371 19.28 8.62 20.43
CA ASN A 371 20.45 8.68 19.57
C ASN A 371 20.51 7.53 18.55
N THR A 372 19.40 6.83 18.31
CA THR A 372 19.28 5.81 17.28
C THR A 372 18.28 6.23 16.23
N ASN A 373 18.64 6.07 14.97
CA ASN A 373 17.77 6.27 13.82
C ASN A 373 16.85 5.08 13.61
N THR A 374 15.77 5.26 12.86
CA THR A 374 14.81 4.20 12.55
C THR A 374 15.42 3.05 11.75
N ASP A 375 16.52 3.26 11.05
CA ASP A 375 17.29 2.22 10.35
C ASP A 375 18.27 1.45 11.24
N GLY A 376 18.28 1.73 12.54
CA GLY A 376 19.13 1.07 13.53
C GLY A 376 20.53 1.68 13.65
N THR A 377 20.89 2.66 12.84
CA THR A 377 22.21 3.32 12.92
C THR A 377 22.24 4.34 14.05
N GLN A 378 23.43 4.52 14.66
CA GLN A 378 23.62 5.61 15.62
C GLN A 378 23.48 6.97 14.93
N SER A 379 22.71 7.88 15.55
CA SER A 379 22.47 9.21 15.00
C SER A 379 23.72 10.08 15.04
N ALA A 380 24.09 10.63 13.89
CA ALA A 380 25.11 11.69 13.79
C ALA A 380 24.45 13.09 13.83
N ALA A 381 25.22 14.10 14.17
CA ALA A 381 24.73 15.46 14.43
C ALA A 381 24.01 16.13 13.22
N ALA A 382 24.15 15.62 12.01
CA ALA A 382 23.58 16.18 10.78
C ALA A 382 23.22 15.10 9.74
N ASP A 383 22.81 13.90 10.17
CA ASP A 383 22.52 12.79 9.29
C ASP A 383 21.15 12.93 8.55
N GLY A 384 20.29 13.83 9.01
CA GLY A 384 18.96 14.06 8.45
C GLY A 384 18.00 12.88 8.57
N LYS A 385 18.37 11.82 9.28
CA LYS A 385 17.57 10.61 9.45
C LYS A 385 16.53 10.76 10.56
N ILE A 386 15.48 9.98 10.45
CA ILE A 386 14.41 9.95 11.46
C ILE A 386 14.89 9.13 12.67
N LYS A 387 14.73 9.68 13.87
CA LYS A 387 15.08 9.01 15.13
C LYS A 387 13.96 8.10 15.62
N LEU A 388 14.29 7.08 16.40
CA LEU A 388 13.31 6.21 17.06
C LEU A 388 12.33 6.99 17.94
N SER A 389 12.84 8.03 18.63
CA SER A 389 12.01 8.92 19.45
C SER A 389 10.92 9.67 18.68
N ALA A 390 11.02 9.76 17.33
CA ALA A 390 9.97 10.30 16.50
C ALA A 390 8.81 9.32 16.27
N VAL A 391 9.05 8.01 16.46
CA VAL A 391 8.00 6.97 16.39
C VAL A 391 7.21 6.91 17.70
N GLY A 392 7.91 7.01 18.82
CA GLY A 392 7.27 7.00 20.14
C GLY A 392 8.28 7.13 21.29
N PRO A 393 7.83 7.14 22.54
CA PRO A 393 8.69 6.99 23.70
C PRO A 393 9.32 5.60 23.69
N ARG A 394 10.36 5.38 24.50
CA ARG A 394 10.98 4.05 24.60
C ARG A 394 9.93 3.01 25.08
N PRO A 395 9.66 1.94 24.32
CA PRO A 395 8.74 0.90 24.75
C PRO A 395 9.32 0.14 25.95
N GLY A 396 8.47 -0.36 26.80
CA GLY A 396 8.85 -1.01 28.05
C GLY A 396 8.17 -2.35 28.26
N THR A 397 7.44 -2.42 29.36
CA THR A 397 6.66 -3.57 29.77
C THR A 397 5.23 -3.12 29.99
N SER A 398 4.27 -3.74 29.34
CA SER A 398 2.86 -3.45 29.54
C SER A 398 2.41 -3.82 30.95
N GLN A 399 1.35 -3.17 31.45
CA GLN A 399 0.74 -3.55 32.71
C GLN A 399 0.29 -5.02 32.71
N PHE A 400 -0.23 -5.47 31.57
CA PHE A 400 -0.64 -6.86 31.36
C PHE A 400 0.50 -7.86 31.57
N ALA A 401 1.69 -7.58 31.05
CA ALA A 401 2.89 -8.41 31.23
C ALA A 401 3.44 -8.29 32.66
N ALA A 402 3.51 -7.07 33.19
CA ALA A 402 4.02 -6.81 34.53
C ALA A 402 3.22 -7.55 35.62
N ASP A 403 1.89 -7.57 35.51
CA ASP A 403 1.00 -8.29 36.44
C ASP A 403 1.25 -9.83 36.46
N ARG A 404 1.88 -10.34 35.38
CA ARG A 404 2.27 -11.76 35.24
C ARG A 404 3.75 -12.01 35.53
N GLY A 405 4.46 -10.99 35.95
CA GLY A 405 5.91 -11.06 36.20
C GLY A 405 6.71 -11.24 34.91
N LEU A 406 6.17 -10.83 33.76
CA LEU A 406 6.83 -10.87 32.47
C LEU A 406 7.34 -9.47 32.08
N SER A 407 8.24 -9.36 31.11
CA SER A 407 8.79 -8.06 30.71
C SER A 407 9.19 -7.99 29.24
N TYR A 408 9.33 -6.72 28.76
CA TYR A 408 9.80 -6.34 27.41
C TYR A 408 8.86 -6.75 26.29
N ASP A 409 7.57 -6.71 26.52
CA ASP A 409 6.58 -7.06 25.52
C ASP A 409 6.14 -5.88 24.63
N GLU A 410 6.35 -4.65 25.08
CA GLU A 410 5.90 -3.48 24.29
C GLU A 410 6.76 -3.22 23.07
N VAL A 411 6.09 -2.80 21.99
CA VAL A 411 6.68 -2.29 20.75
C VAL A 411 5.85 -1.14 20.18
N HIS A 412 6.47 -0.33 19.31
CA HIS A 412 5.77 0.65 18.50
C HIS A 412 5.95 0.30 17.03
N VAL A 413 4.92 0.54 16.22
CA VAL A 413 4.99 0.45 14.76
C VAL A 413 4.84 1.85 14.20
N GLY A 414 5.79 2.25 13.37
CA GLY A 414 5.77 3.50 12.63
C GLY A 414 5.78 3.26 11.13
N VAL A 415 5.01 4.05 10.39
CA VAL A 415 5.10 4.10 8.94
C VAL A 415 5.77 5.42 8.54
N ILE A 416 6.81 5.32 7.75
CA ILE A 416 7.64 6.45 7.31
C ILE A 416 7.41 6.69 5.83
N ASN A 417 7.08 7.92 5.45
CA ASN A 417 7.20 8.37 4.07
C ASN A 417 8.68 8.70 3.79
N ARG A 418 9.32 7.88 2.96
CA ARG A 418 10.74 8.01 2.63
C ARG A 418 11.04 9.26 1.82
N THR A 419 10.14 9.65 0.94
CA THR A 419 10.29 10.82 0.07
C THR A 419 10.22 12.11 0.86
N GLU A 420 9.33 12.18 1.85
CA GLU A 420 9.15 13.37 2.70
C GLU A 420 10.05 13.36 3.94
N GLY A 421 10.63 12.22 4.29
CA GLY A 421 11.41 12.06 5.52
C GLY A 421 10.57 12.23 6.79
N THR A 422 9.31 11.82 6.79
CA THR A 422 8.37 12.02 7.90
C THR A 422 7.71 10.70 8.35
N VAL A 423 7.38 10.62 9.66
CA VAL A 423 6.56 9.52 10.19
C VAL A 423 5.09 9.88 9.98
N VAL A 424 4.43 9.18 9.06
CA VAL A 424 3.03 9.44 8.68
C VAL A 424 2.03 8.71 9.57
N GLU A 425 2.42 7.60 10.17
CA GLU A 425 1.58 6.83 11.08
C GLU A 425 2.39 6.32 12.28
N ARG A 426 1.77 6.34 13.46
CA ARG A 426 2.35 5.86 14.72
C ARG A 426 1.33 5.04 15.46
N ILE A 427 1.64 3.76 15.67
CA ILE A 427 0.82 2.84 16.44
C ILE A 427 1.67 2.41 17.63
N GLN A 428 1.32 2.89 18.80
CA GLN A 428 2.16 2.84 19.98
C GLN A 428 1.61 1.87 21.05
N TYR A 429 2.48 1.43 21.97
CA TYR A 429 2.15 0.60 23.13
C TYR A 429 1.47 -0.72 22.74
N LEU A 430 2.00 -1.37 21.72
CA LEU A 430 1.55 -2.66 21.23
C LEU A 430 2.28 -3.78 21.97
N SER A 431 1.64 -4.93 22.15
CA SER A 431 2.25 -6.09 22.80
C SER A 431 2.72 -7.14 21.79
N LYS A 432 3.83 -7.80 22.08
CA LYS A 432 4.33 -8.98 21.36
C LYS A 432 3.62 -10.28 21.77
N PHE A 433 2.83 -10.27 22.88
CA PHE A 433 2.03 -11.40 23.33
C PHE A 433 0.72 -11.52 22.54
N THR A 434 0.38 -12.74 22.10
CA THR A 434 -0.85 -13.00 21.32
C THR A 434 -2.13 -12.75 22.15
N ASP A 435 -2.07 -12.94 23.45
CA ASP A 435 -3.13 -12.69 24.43
C ASP A 435 -2.97 -11.36 25.18
N GLY A 436 -2.07 -10.50 24.71
CA GLY A 436 -1.84 -9.17 25.28
C GLY A 436 -3.09 -8.30 25.19
N VAL A 437 -3.43 -7.64 26.29
CA VAL A 437 -4.58 -6.72 26.35
C VAL A 437 -4.14 -5.35 26.88
N SER A 438 -4.82 -4.31 26.41
CA SER A 438 -4.67 -2.96 26.92
C SER A 438 -5.31 -2.81 28.29
N THR A 439 -5.07 -1.69 28.97
CA THR A 439 -5.72 -1.35 30.24
C THR A 439 -7.26 -1.30 30.15
N GLU A 440 -7.80 -1.16 28.95
CA GLU A 440 -9.24 -1.13 28.65
C GLU A 440 -9.80 -2.52 28.33
N GLY A 441 -8.94 -3.55 28.28
CA GLY A 441 -9.33 -4.93 28.00
C GLY A 441 -9.44 -5.29 26.52
N ALA A 442 -9.11 -4.37 25.60
CA ALA A 442 -9.03 -4.67 24.18
C ALA A 442 -7.70 -5.37 23.84
N SER A 443 -7.66 -6.12 22.73
CA SER A 443 -6.40 -6.71 22.24
C SER A 443 -5.32 -5.64 22.09
N ALA A 444 -4.10 -5.95 22.52
CA ALA A 444 -2.91 -5.11 22.30
C ALA A 444 -1.89 -5.80 21.38
N TYR A 445 -2.21 -6.98 20.86
CA TYR A 445 -1.30 -7.74 20.00
C TYR A 445 -1.00 -6.99 18.70
N TYR A 446 0.29 -6.72 18.43
CA TYR A 446 0.68 -5.77 17.36
C TYR A 446 0.19 -6.16 15.97
N PRO A 447 0.16 -7.45 15.52
CA PRO A 447 -0.39 -7.78 14.21
C PRO A 447 -1.89 -7.46 14.09
N THR A 448 -2.65 -7.75 15.14
CA THR A 448 -4.10 -7.50 15.17
C THR A 448 -4.40 -6.01 15.14
N ILE A 449 -3.70 -5.22 15.97
CA ILE A 449 -3.94 -3.78 16.04
C ILE A 449 -3.51 -3.08 14.74
N VAL A 450 -2.35 -3.45 14.17
CA VAL A 450 -1.92 -2.86 12.90
C VAL A 450 -2.95 -3.13 11.80
N LYS A 451 -3.49 -4.35 11.72
CA LYS A 451 -4.56 -4.67 10.76
C LYS A 451 -5.80 -3.79 10.92
N GLU A 452 -6.17 -3.48 12.17
CA GLU A 452 -7.40 -2.72 12.47
C GLU A 452 -7.23 -1.20 12.31
N VAL A 453 -6.05 -0.68 12.61
CA VAL A 453 -5.82 0.76 12.78
C VAL A 453 -5.01 1.37 11.64
N SER A 454 -4.06 0.63 11.06
CA SER A 454 -3.22 1.18 9.99
C SER A 454 -4.02 1.52 8.74
N ASN A 455 -3.71 2.65 8.11
CA ASN A 455 -4.22 3.05 6.81
C ASN A 455 -3.21 2.79 5.67
N TYR A 456 -2.04 2.23 6.00
CA TYR A 456 -0.94 2.08 5.05
C TYR A 456 -0.53 0.64 4.82
N VAL A 457 -0.53 -0.20 5.86
CA VAL A 457 0.13 -1.50 5.79
C VAL A 457 -0.67 -2.63 6.44
N TYR A 458 -0.46 -3.83 5.91
CA TYR A 458 -0.84 -5.09 6.54
C TYR A 458 0.39 -5.83 7.06
N PHE A 459 0.20 -6.56 8.14
CA PHE A 459 1.19 -7.49 8.69
C PHE A 459 1.22 -8.79 7.87
N GLY A 460 2.41 -9.35 7.63
CA GLY A 460 2.58 -10.64 6.96
C GLY A 460 3.09 -11.73 7.91
N SER A 461 4.34 -11.61 8.30
CA SER A 461 4.97 -12.58 9.19
C SER A 461 5.90 -11.88 10.18
N HIS A 462 6.13 -12.53 11.32
CA HIS A 462 7.04 -12.00 12.34
C HIS A 462 8.46 -11.79 11.79
N ILE A 463 9.07 -10.70 12.22
CA ILE A 463 10.49 -10.45 12.02
C ILE A 463 11.24 -11.33 13.01
N THR A 464 12.39 -11.88 12.58
CA THR A 464 13.25 -12.63 13.50
C THR A 464 13.78 -11.69 14.58
N ALA A 465 13.62 -12.06 15.83
CA ALA A 465 14.15 -11.28 16.94
C ALA A 465 15.69 -11.21 16.86
N ALA A 466 16.22 -10.01 17.03
CA ALA A 466 17.66 -9.76 16.92
C ALA A 466 18.40 -10.09 18.21
N HIS A 467 17.74 -10.03 19.38
CA HIS A 467 18.41 -10.16 20.67
C HIS A 467 17.53 -10.90 21.69
N ASN A 468 18.21 -11.69 22.53
CA ASN A 468 17.60 -12.43 23.63
C ASN A 468 18.09 -11.84 24.97
N PRO A 469 17.25 -11.10 25.71
CA PRO A 469 17.66 -10.36 26.90
C PRO A 469 17.82 -11.24 28.16
N SER A 470 17.78 -12.56 28.01
CA SER A 470 17.91 -13.47 29.15
C SER A 470 19.37 -13.91 29.31
N SER A 471 20.06 -13.45 30.34
CA SER A 471 21.34 -14.02 30.73
C SER A 471 21.15 -15.50 31.09
N GLY A 472 21.48 -16.41 30.17
CA GLY A 472 21.51 -17.85 30.38
C GLY A 472 20.24 -18.63 30.06
N GLY A 473 19.21 -18.03 29.44
CA GLY A 473 17.99 -18.74 28.99
C GLY A 473 17.48 -18.21 27.65
N ALA A 474 16.72 -19.01 26.90
CA ALA A 474 16.01 -18.55 25.73
C ALA A 474 14.89 -17.58 26.14
N GLY A 475 14.93 -16.31 25.70
CA GLY A 475 13.82 -15.38 25.86
C GLY A 475 12.56 -15.90 25.19
N LEU A 476 11.38 -15.42 25.61
CA LEU A 476 10.12 -15.79 25.02
C LEU A 476 10.06 -15.35 23.55
N ALA A 477 9.72 -16.26 22.67
CA ALA A 477 9.55 -15.94 21.26
C ALA A 477 8.37 -14.97 21.05
N VAL A 478 8.51 -14.06 20.11
CA VAL A 478 7.43 -13.17 19.67
C VAL A 478 6.25 -14.00 19.16
N GLY A 479 5.03 -13.63 19.54
CA GLY A 479 3.84 -14.40 19.22
C GLY A 479 3.53 -15.54 20.20
N THR A 480 4.24 -15.63 21.33
CA THR A 480 3.89 -16.52 22.44
C THR A 480 2.71 -15.93 23.23
N ALA A 481 1.85 -16.78 23.80
CA ALA A 481 0.83 -16.34 24.74
C ALA A 481 1.43 -16.14 26.13
N ALA A 482 1.16 -15.01 26.79
CA ALA A 482 1.61 -14.72 28.15
C ALA A 482 1.13 -15.78 29.16
N ALA A 483 -0.06 -16.32 28.95
CA ALA A 483 -0.64 -17.38 29.81
C ALA A 483 0.22 -18.65 29.84
N SER A 484 1.06 -18.90 28.82
CA SER A 484 1.96 -20.07 28.77
C SER A 484 3.38 -19.79 29.28
N ALA A 485 3.68 -18.54 29.61
CA ALA A 485 5.02 -18.11 29.99
C ALA A 485 5.26 -18.27 31.51
N ALA A 486 6.50 -18.66 31.89
CA ALA A 486 6.91 -18.71 33.29
C ALA A 486 7.16 -17.27 33.81
N SER A 487 6.75 -17.00 35.06
CA SER A 487 7.05 -15.71 35.70
C SER A 487 8.56 -15.45 35.76
N GLY A 488 8.97 -14.23 35.54
CA GLY A 488 10.37 -13.82 35.41
C GLY A 488 10.94 -13.90 33.98
N SER A 489 10.16 -14.45 33.01
CA SER A 489 10.60 -14.52 31.60
C SER A 489 10.57 -13.15 30.95
N LYS A 490 11.53 -12.94 30.03
CA LYS A 490 11.65 -11.73 29.23
C LYS A 490 11.33 -12.03 27.76
N MET A 491 10.61 -11.14 27.09
CA MET A 491 10.32 -11.28 25.67
C MET A 491 11.57 -10.97 24.84
N GLN A 492 11.77 -11.70 23.76
CA GLN A 492 12.80 -11.39 22.77
C GLN A 492 12.62 -9.98 22.21
N LEU A 493 13.73 -9.31 21.90
CA LEU A 493 13.77 -7.96 21.38
C LEU A 493 14.04 -7.99 19.88
N PHE A 494 13.28 -7.22 19.10
CA PHE A 494 13.56 -6.99 17.70
C PHE A 494 14.78 -6.06 17.50
N GLY A 495 15.07 -5.21 18.49
CA GLY A 495 15.87 -4.04 18.28
C GLY A 495 15.13 -3.05 17.38
N THR A 496 15.88 -2.34 16.55
CA THR A 496 15.29 -1.48 15.53
C THR A 496 15.24 -2.25 14.22
N VAL A 497 14.04 -2.46 13.66
CA VAL A 497 13.88 -3.12 12.37
C VAL A 497 13.05 -2.22 11.45
N GLN A 498 13.72 -1.69 10.43
CA GLN A 498 13.09 -0.99 9.33
C GLN A 498 12.94 -1.92 8.14
N THR A 499 11.74 -2.04 7.62
CA THR A 499 11.43 -2.79 6.41
C THR A 499 11.05 -1.83 5.31
N VAL A 500 11.81 -1.83 4.23
CA VAL A 500 11.52 -1.06 3.02
C VAL A 500 10.39 -1.77 2.26
N LEU A 501 9.32 -1.06 1.97
CA LEU A 501 8.32 -1.57 1.04
C LEU A 501 8.80 -1.31 -0.40
N ALA A 502 8.73 -2.33 -1.23
CA ALA A 502 9.19 -2.28 -2.62
C ALA A 502 8.41 -3.25 -3.51
N GLY A 503 8.54 -3.11 -4.82
CA GLY A 503 7.93 -4.02 -5.79
C GLY A 503 6.45 -3.75 -6.05
N GLY A 504 5.88 -2.66 -5.51
CA GLY A 504 4.56 -2.19 -5.90
C GLY A 504 4.57 -1.68 -7.35
N THR A 505 3.55 -2.03 -8.10
CA THR A 505 3.40 -1.63 -9.51
C THR A 505 2.02 -1.07 -9.75
N ASP A 506 1.94 -0.03 -10.59
CA ASP A 506 0.68 0.48 -11.10
C ASP A 506 0.27 -0.27 -12.36
N ASP A 507 -1.03 -0.48 -12.48
CA ASP A 507 -1.65 -0.89 -13.73
C ASP A 507 -3.02 -0.20 -13.82
N TYR A 508 -3.24 0.48 -14.92
CA TYR A 508 -4.49 1.21 -15.20
C TYR A 508 -5.29 0.57 -16.34
N ALA A 509 -4.77 -0.51 -16.91
CA ALA A 509 -5.49 -1.28 -17.92
C ALA A 509 -6.44 -2.28 -17.25
N TYR A 510 -7.70 -2.22 -17.57
CA TYR A 510 -8.71 -3.18 -17.14
C TYR A 510 -9.55 -3.64 -18.33
N THR A 511 -10.02 -4.87 -18.22
CA THR A 511 -10.88 -5.51 -19.23
C THR A 511 -12.36 -5.23 -18.94
N PRO A 512 -13.26 -5.42 -19.91
CA PRO A 512 -14.71 -5.39 -19.65
C PRO A 512 -15.16 -6.38 -18.56
N ALA A 513 -14.48 -7.52 -18.39
CA ALA A 513 -14.80 -8.49 -17.34
C ALA A 513 -14.47 -7.96 -15.93
N GLU A 514 -13.31 -7.33 -15.76
CA GLU A 514 -12.92 -6.69 -14.49
C GLU A 514 -13.83 -5.50 -14.15
N PHE A 515 -14.23 -4.73 -15.17
CA PHE A 515 -15.25 -3.71 -15.00
C PHE A 515 -16.59 -4.31 -14.53
N THR A 516 -17.01 -5.43 -15.15
CA THR A 516 -18.26 -6.12 -14.78
C THR A 516 -18.23 -6.55 -13.32
N THR A 517 -17.12 -7.13 -12.85
CA THR A 517 -16.97 -7.50 -11.43
C THR A 517 -17.16 -6.31 -10.49
N GLY A 518 -16.65 -5.15 -10.86
CA GLY A 518 -16.80 -3.92 -10.05
C GLY A 518 -18.22 -3.35 -10.10
N ILE A 519 -18.86 -3.33 -11.28
CA ILE A 519 -20.22 -2.75 -11.43
C ILE A 519 -21.30 -3.64 -10.83
N GLU A 520 -21.10 -4.96 -10.77
CA GLU A 520 -22.02 -5.91 -10.14
C GLU A 520 -22.20 -5.69 -8.64
N LEU A 521 -21.22 -5.07 -7.96
CA LEU A 521 -21.35 -4.67 -6.56
C LEU A 521 -22.48 -3.65 -6.34
N PHE A 522 -22.92 -2.96 -7.39
CA PHE A 522 -24.01 -2.02 -7.35
C PHE A 522 -25.38 -2.64 -7.71
N ASN A 523 -25.46 -3.94 -8.01
CA ASN A 523 -26.72 -4.59 -8.37
C ASN A 523 -27.70 -4.75 -7.19
N ASP A 524 -27.18 -4.77 -5.96
CA ASP A 524 -27.99 -4.88 -4.76
C ASP A 524 -28.57 -3.51 -4.36
N THR A 525 -29.90 -3.37 -4.48
CA THR A 525 -30.62 -2.15 -4.14
C THR A 525 -30.96 -2.02 -2.66
N GLU A 526 -30.85 -3.12 -1.88
CA GLU A 526 -31.18 -3.10 -0.44
C GLU A 526 -30.04 -2.53 0.40
N THR A 527 -28.80 -2.83 0.00
CA THR A 527 -27.61 -2.41 0.76
C THR A 527 -26.86 -1.22 0.16
N VAL A 528 -27.05 -0.98 -1.14
CA VAL A 528 -26.34 0.07 -1.88
C VAL A 528 -27.31 1.04 -2.52
N ASP A 529 -27.35 2.25 -1.98
CA ASP A 529 -28.19 3.37 -2.43
C ASP A 529 -27.37 4.25 -3.40
N VAL A 530 -27.76 4.29 -4.69
CA VAL A 530 -27.17 5.15 -5.75
C VAL A 530 -28.23 5.58 -6.76
N ASP A 531 -28.24 6.86 -7.09
CA ASP A 531 -29.17 7.47 -8.04
C ASP A 531 -28.65 7.48 -9.47
N TYR A 532 -27.31 7.53 -9.64
CA TYR A 532 -26.67 7.63 -10.94
C TYR A 532 -25.54 6.62 -11.09
N ILE A 533 -25.31 6.19 -12.33
CA ILE A 533 -24.18 5.34 -12.71
C ILE A 533 -23.37 6.10 -13.74
N LEU A 534 -22.14 6.46 -13.42
CA LEU A 534 -21.22 7.15 -14.32
C LEU A 534 -20.39 6.13 -15.09
N MET A 535 -20.38 6.24 -16.42
CA MET A 535 -19.55 5.36 -17.23
C MET A 535 -18.04 5.61 -16.98
N GLY A 536 -17.65 6.85 -16.59
CA GLY A 536 -16.24 7.23 -16.49
C GLY A 536 -15.62 7.49 -17.86
N GLY A 537 -14.31 7.26 -17.98
CA GLY A 537 -13.56 7.36 -19.22
C GLY A 537 -13.84 6.22 -20.21
N SER A 538 -13.38 6.39 -21.45
CA SER A 538 -13.44 5.31 -22.43
C SER A 538 -12.32 4.29 -22.19
N MET A 539 -12.57 3.03 -22.59
CA MET A 539 -11.54 1.99 -22.61
C MET A 539 -10.60 2.15 -23.84
N SER A 540 -9.59 1.32 -23.94
CA SER A 540 -8.58 1.38 -25.01
C SER A 540 -9.16 1.20 -26.41
N THR A 541 -10.23 0.41 -26.56
CA THR A 541 -10.92 0.18 -27.82
C THR A 541 -12.38 0.64 -27.77
N GLU A 542 -12.93 0.99 -28.93
CA GLU A 542 -14.35 1.34 -29.02
C GLU A 542 -15.26 0.15 -28.67
N ALA A 543 -14.86 -1.07 -29.03
CA ALA A 543 -15.62 -2.28 -28.72
C ALA A 543 -15.72 -2.51 -27.20
N ASP A 544 -14.62 -2.40 -26.47
CA ASP A 544 -14.60 -2.52 -25.01
C ASP A 544 -15.39 -1.37 -24.34
N THR A 545 -15.27 -0.16 -24.90
CA THR A 545 -16.07 1.00 -24.42
C THR A 545 -17.57 0.76 -24.59
N LYS A 546 -17.98 0.13 -25.68
CA LYS A 546 -19.39 -0.26 -25.89
C LYS A 546 -19.85 -1.31 -24.89
N LEU A 547 -19.01 -2.30 -24.57
CA LEU A 547 -19.31 -3.28 -23.53
C LEU A 547 -19.43 -2.63 -22.14
N LYS A 548 -18.50 -1.73 -21.78
CA LYS A 548 -18.56 -0.94 -20.54
C LYS A 548 -19.86 -0.14 -20.45
N ALA A 549 -20.21 0.58 -21.51
CA ALA A 549 -21.46 1.34 -21.60
C ALA A 549 -22.71 0.44 -21.46
N ALA A 550 -22.71 -0.72 -22.12
CA ALA A 550 -23.80 -1.69 -22.03
C ALA A 550 -23.95 -2.25 -20.61
N GLN A 551 -22.87 -2.48 -19.89
CA GLN A 551 -22.92 -2.93 -18.49
C GLN A 551 -23.51 -1.85 -17.57
N CYS A 552 -23.11 -0.58 -17.70
CA CYS A 552 -23.75 0.52 -16.95
C CYS A 552 -25.25 0.57 -17.19
N ILE A 553 -25.67 0.43 -18.46
CA ILE A 553 -27.08 0.41 -18.84
C ILE A 553 -27.81 -0.81 -18.26
N THR A 554 -27.17 -1.98 -18.27
CA THR A 554 -27.74 -3.22 -17.73
C THR A 554 -27.96 -3.11 -16.22
N THR A 555 -26.99 -2.59 -15.48
CA THR A 555 -27.11 -2.34 -14.03
C THR A 555 -28.24 -1.34 -13.74
N ALA A 556 -28.34 -0.23 -14.49
CA ALA A 556 -29.42 0.73 -14.33
C ALA A 556 -30.82 0.12 -14.61
N ASN A 557 -30.92 -0.72 -15.66
CA ASN A 557 -32.16 -1.43 -15.97
C ASN A 557 -32.56 -2.50 -14.95
N LEU A 558 -31.55 -3.15 -14.33
CA LEU A 558 -31.79 -4.14 -13.27
C LEU A 558 -32.30 -3.45 -12.00
N ARG A 559 -31.63 -2.38 -11.61
CA ARG A 559 -31.95 -1.59 -10.41
C ARG A 559 -33.28 -0.86 -10.53
N LYS A 560 -33.53 -0.15 -11.63
CA LYS A 560 -34.67 0.73 -11.90
C LYS A 560 -34.77 2.00 -11.04
N ASP A 561 -33.96 2.13 -10.01
CA ASP A 561 -33.80 3.30 -9.14
C ASP A 561 -32.65 4.23 -9.55
N ALA A 562 -31.83 3.83 -10.53
CA ALA A 562 -30.68 4.59 -10.98
C ALA A 562 -30.71 4.87 -12.49
N ILE A 563 -30.00 5.94 -12.90
CA ILE A 563 -29.85 6.34 -14.31
C ILE A 563 -28.37 6.28 -14.71
N ALA A 564 -28.05 5.59 -15.81
CA ALA A 564 -26.71 5.53 -16.37
C ALA A 564 -26.41 6.74 -17.25
N PHE A 565 -25.26 7.39 -17.05
CA PHE A 565 -24.75 8.50 -17.86
C PHE A 565 -23.57 8.01 -18.70
N VAL A 566 -23.68 8.14 -20.02
CA VAL A 566 -22.77 7.52 -20.98
C VAL A 566 -22.30 8.52 -22.02
N SER A 567 -20.95 8.65 -22.15
CA SER A 567 -20.31 9.40 -23.22
C SER A 567 -19.81 8.47 -24.34
N THR A 568 -19.56 9.00 -25.54
CA THR A 568 -18.98 8.24 -26.64
C THR A 568 -17.52 7.85 -26.39
N HIS A 569 -16.97 6.91 -27.16
CA HIS A 569 -15.55 6.59 -27.10
C HIS A 569 -14.67 7.81 -27.47
N LYS A 570 -13.55 8.01 -26.76
CA LYS A 570 -12.67 9.17 -26.94
C LYS A 570 -12.16 9.32 -28.37
N GLY A 571 -11.79 8.20 -29.01
CA GLY A 571 -11.31 8.18 -30.37
C GLY A 571 -12.34 8.65 -31.42
N ASN A 572 -13.62 8.70 -31.10
CA ASN A 572 -14.69 9.21 -31.96
C ASN A 572 -14.68 10.74 -32.08
N GLN A 573 -14.04 11.45 -31.15
CA GLN A 573 -14.02 12.91 -31.11
C GLN A 573 -12.61 13.50 -30.99
N VAL A 574 -11.69 12.80 -30.30
CA VAL A 574 -10.32 13.27 -30.06
C VAL A 574 -9.36 12.25 -30.67
N SER A 575 -8.78 12.61 -31.82
CA SER A 575 -7.77 11.77 -32.47
C SER A 575 -6.36 12.30 -32.19
N GLY A 576 -5.45 11.39 -31.82
CA GLY A 576 -4.03 11.72 -31.60
C GLY A 576 -3.19 11.83 -32.87
N THR A 577 -3.66 11.28 -33.98
CA THR A 577 -2.85 11.12 -35.22
C THR A 577 -3.43 11.81 -36.44
N VAL A 578 -4.76 11.85 -36.60
CA VAL A 578 -5.43 12.48 -37.74
C VAL A 578 -6.57 13.35 -37.21
N ALA A 579 -6.62 14.61 -37.66
CA ALA A 579 -7.74 15.48 -37.30
C ALA A 579 -9.04 14.92 -37.90
N LEU A 580 -10.02 14.64 -37.02
CA LEU A 580 -11.36 14.23 -37.42
C LEU A 580 -12.11 15.43 -38.02
N SER A 581 -12.83 15.22 -39.12
CA SER A 581 -13.80 16.22 -39.60
C SER A 581 -15.00 16.29 -38.64
N ARG A 582 -15.73 17.40 -38.64
CA ARG A 582 -16.96 17.55 -37.87
C ARG A 582 -18.00 16.46 -38.21
N THR A 583 -18.08 16.08 -39.49
CA THR A 583 -18.96 15.03 -39.96
C THR A 583 -18.57 13.69 -39.38
N ASP A 584 -17.26 13.36 -39.41
CA ASP A 584 -16.77 12.10 -38.80
C ASP A 584 -17.05 12.06 -37.31
N GLN A 585 -16.81 13.16 -36.58
CA GLN A 585 -17.11 13.23 -35.13
C GLN A 585 -18.60 12.98 -34.85
N LYS A 586 -19.50 13.57 -35.65
CA LYS A 586 -20.96 13.36 -35.56
C LYS A 586 -21.32 11.89 -35.85
N ASP A 587 -20.89 11.39 -37.00
CA ASP A 587 -21.30 10.06 -37.49
C ASP A 587 -20.74 8.96 -36.60
N ASN A 588 -19.48 9.05 -36.16
CA ASN A 588 -18.87 8.12 -35.22
C ASN A 588 -19.62 8.11 -33.88
N THR A 589 -20.02 9.29 -33.38
CA THR A 589 -20.81 9.39 -32.13
C THR A 589 -22.18 8.72 -32.29
N ILE A 590 -22.88 8.98 -33.39
CA ILE A 590 -24.18 8.34 -33.67
C ILE A 590 -24.03 6.82 -33.80
N ASN A 591 -23.01 6.36 -34.51
CA ASN A 591 -22.73 4.94 -34.72
C ASN A 591 -22.40 4.23 -33.40
N PHE A 592 -21.68 4.89 -32.48
CA PHE A 592 -21.40 4.36 -31.15
C PHE A 592 -22.70 4.08 -30.38
N PHE A 593 -23.59 5.07 -30.27
CA PHE A 593 -24.82 4.95 -29.49
C PHE A 593 -25.92 4.13 -30.19
N SER A 594 -25.90 4.02 -31.51
CA SER A 594 -26.88 3.23 -32.28
C SER A 594 -26.87 1.75 -31.92
N SER A 595 -25.69 1.24 -31.49
CA SER A 595 -25.50 -0.15 -31.08
C SER A 595 -25.96 -0.45 -29.66
N LEU A 596 -26.21 0.60 -28.84
CA LEU A 596 -26.66 0.45 -27.46
C LEU A 596 -28.18 0.33 -27.36
N GLY A 597 -28.67 -0.45 -26.41
CA GLY A 597 -30.09 -0.73 -26.19
C GLY A 597 -30.95 0.52 -25.95
N SER A 598 -32.22 0.42 -26.26
CA SER A 598 -33.21 1.46 -25.95
C SER A 598 -33.71 1.31 -24.51
N THR A 599 -33.56 2.37 -23.71
CA THR A 599 -34.01 2.39 -22.30
C THR A 599 -34.29 3.82 -21.83
N SER A 600 -35.18 3.98 -20.87
CA SER A 600 -35.36 5.26 -20.17
C SER A 600 -34.37 5.45 -18.99
N PHE A 601 -33.61 4.41 -18.61
CA PHE A 601 -32.67 4.42 -17.51
C PHE A 601 -31.22 4.75 -17.95
N ALA A 602 -31.05 5.36 -19.15
CA ALA A 602 -29.76 5.84 -19.60
C ALA A 602 -29.89 7.22 -20.26
N VAL A 603 -28.80 7.99 -20.22
CA VAL A 603 -28.65 9.31 -20.83
C VAL A 603 -27.35 9.33 -21.62
N PHE A 604 -27.43 9.72 -22.90
CA PHE A 604 -26.33 9.82 -23.83
C PHE A 604 -25.93 11.28 -24.04
N ASP A 605 -24.66 11.60 -23.92
CA ASP A 605 -24.13 12.93 -24.22
C ASP A 605 -23.24 12.95 -25.49
N SER A 606 -23.06 14.14 -26.07
CA SER A 606 -22.35 14.28 -27.31
C SER A 606 -20.83 14.44 -27.19
N GLY A 607 -20.23 14.37 -25.98
CA GLY A 607 -18.83 14.56 -26.10
C GLY A 607 -17.89 14.85 -24.96
N TYR A 608 -16.80 15.51 -25.34
CA TYR A 608 -15.63 15.77 -24.52
C TYR A 608 -15.38 17.26 -24.38
N LYS A 609 -15.19 17.72 -23.13
CA LYS A 609 -14.74 19.08 -22.80
C LYS A 609 -13.22 19.13 -22.68
N TYR A 610 -12.63 20.25 -23.06
CA TYR A 610 -11.22 20.59 -22.85
C TYR A 610 -11.11 21.46 -21.60
N PHE A 611 -10.31 21.02 -20.63
CA PHE A 611 -10.17 21.71 -19.38
C PHE A 611 -8.72 21.64 -18.85
N TYR A 612 -8.41 22.42 -17.81
CA TYR A 612 -7.09 22.48 -17.20
C TYR A 612 -6.96 21.50 -16.05
N ASP A 613 -6.01 20.55 -16.19
CA ASP A 613 -5.60 19.61 -15.14
C ASP A 613 -4.58 20.30 -14.23
N ARG A 614 -5.04 20.74 -13.07
CA ARG A 614 -4.22 21.44 -12.06
C ARG A 614 -3.20 20.55 -11.35
N PHE A 615 -3.36 19.22 -11.40
CA PHE A 615 -2.45 18.29 -10.75
C PHE A 615 -1.18 18.06 -11.56
N ASN A 616 -1.31 18.12 -12.91
CA ASN A 616 -0.22 17.84 -13.84
C ASN A 616 0.18 19.06 -14.69
N ASP A 617 -0.37 20.25 -14.42
CA ASP A 617 -0.14 21.50 -15.16
C ASP A 617 -0.30 21.35 -16.68
N LYS A 618 -1.39 20.73 -17.13
CA LYS A 618 -1.67 20.54 -18.55
C LYS A 618 -3.16 20.52 -18.85
N TYR A 619 -3.46 20.67 -20.13
CA TYR A 619 -4.83 20.65 -20.62
C TYR A 619 -5.19 19.27 -21.16
N ARG A 620 -6.43 18.82 -20.89
CA ARG A 620 -6.93 17.50 -21.28
C ARG A 620 -8.35 17.57 -21.87
N TYR A 621 -8.70 16.59 -22.71
CA TYR A 621 -10.07 16.29 -23.06
C TYR A 621 -10.63 15.22 -22.13
N VAL A 622 -11.77 15.51 -21.48
CA VAL A 622 -12.45 14.63 -20.51
C VAL A 622 -13.89 14.44 -20.95
N PRO A 623 -14.46 13.23 -20.83
CA PRO A 623 -15.86 12.97 -21.19
C PRO A 623 -16.81 13.69 -20.23
N CYS A 624 -17.99 14.07 -20.75
CA CYS A 624 -18.95 14.92 -20.04
C CYS A 624 -20.01 14.15 -19.22
N ASN A 625 -19.96 12.79 -19.15
CA ASN A 625 -21.00 12.04 -18.42
C ASN A 625 -21.06 12.43 -16.93
N GLY A 626 -19.93 12.71 -16.28
CA GLY A 626 -19.91 13.23 -14.91
C GLY A 626 -20.52 14.63 -14.78
N ASP A 627 -20.30 15.50 -15.79
CA ASP A 627 -20.93 16.83 -15.81
C ASP A 627 -22.43 16.76 -15.98
N VAL A 628 -22.91 15.92 -16.92
CA VAL A 628 -24.36 15.78 -17.20
C VAL A 628 -25.11 15.23 -15.97
N ALA A 629 -24.54 14.23 -15.30
CA ALA A 629 -25.05 13.76 -14.01
C ALA A 629 -24.97 14.85 -12.94
N GLY A 630 -23.86 15.58 -12.87
CA GLY A 630 -23.68 16.70 -11.94
C GLY A 630 -24.67 17.84 -12.15
N LEU A 631 -25.05 18.14 -13.39
CA LEU A 631 -26.12 19.11 -13.69
C LEU A 631 -27.48 18.66 -13.15
N CYS A 632 -27.75 17.35 -13.14
CA CYS A 632 -28.92 16.81 -12.47
C CYS A 632 -28.87 17.07 -10.95
N VAL A 633 -27.73 16.81 -10.30
CA VAL A 633 -27.52 17.10 -8.86
C VAL A 633 -27.72 18.60 -8.56
N ALA A 634 -27.05 19.47 -9.32
CA ALA A 634 -27.16 20.91 -9.12
C ALA A 634 -28.60 21.43 -9.33
N THR A 635 -29.36 20.78 -10.25
CA THR A 635 -30.78 21.11 -10.47
C THR A 635 -31.63 20.67 -9.28
N SER A 636 -31.40 19.47 -8.73
CA SER A 636 -32.08 18.99 -7.52
C SER A 636 -31.81 19.87 -6.30
N ALA A 637 -30.56 20.32 -6.15
CA ALA A 637 -30.15 21.17 -5.03
C ALA A 637 -30.76 22.59 -5.08
N THR A 638 -31.08 23.10 -6.26
CA THR A 638 -31.61 24.46 -6.43
C THR A 638 -33.11 24.52 -6.66
N LEU A 639 -33.68 23.46 -7.23
CA LEU A 639 -35.11 23.32 -7.55
C LEU A 639 -35.61 21.94 -7.08
N ASP A 640 -35.85 21.03 -8.03
CA ASP A 640 -36.31 19.67 -7.75
C ASP A 640 -35.88 18.70 -8.86
N ASP A 641 -36.03 17.40 -8.61
CA ASP A 641 -35.62 16.34 -9.53
C ASP A 641 -36.41 16.33 -10.86
N TRP A 642 -37.62 16.84 -10.85
CA TRP A 642 -38.48 16.93 -12.03
C TRP A 642 -38.25 18.16 -12.92
N PHE A 643 -37.24 18.98 -12.63
CA PHE A 643 -36.83 20.02 -13.55
C PHE A 643 -35.72 19.52 -14.51
N SER A 644 -35.84 19.94 -15.78
CA SER A 644 -34.81 19.63 -16.80
C SER A 644 -33.47 20.21 -16.43
N PRO A 645 -32.37 19.42 -16.45
CA PRO A 645 -31.03 19.94 -16.18
C PRO A 645 -30.44 20.72 -17.37
N ALA A 646 -31.13 20.71 -18.52
CA ALA A 646 -30.65 21.35 -19.74
C ALA A 646 -31.05 22.82 -19.86
N GLY A 647 -30.43 23.52 -20.82
CA GLY A 647 -30.74 24.89 -21.18
C GLY A 647 -29.81 25.94 -20.58
N LEU A 648 -29.93 27.17 -21.05
CA LEU A 648 -28.99 28.25 -20.74
C LEU A 648 -28.96 28.67 -19.25
N SER A 649 -30.03 28.43 -18.52
CA SER A 649 -30.14 28.81 -17.11
C SER A 649 -29.54 27.76 -16.15
N ARG A 650 -29.49 26.51 -16.51
CA ARG A 650 -29.11 25.39 -15.63
C ARG A 650 -28.06 24.45 -16.23
N GLY A 651 -28.04 24.33 -17.54
CA GLY A 651 -27.19 23.37 -18.26
C GLY A 651 -25.73 23.80 -18.45
N GLY A 652 -25.24 24.84 -17.76
CA GLY A 652 -23.87 25.32 -17.89
C GLY A 652 -22.84 24.33 -17.39
N VAL A 653 -21.98 23.82 -18.28
CA VAL A 653 -20.91 22.88 -17.97
C VAL A 653 -19.75 23.62 -17.32
N ARG A 654 -19.36 23.18 -16.12
CA ARG A 654 -18.31 23.81 -15.33
C ARG A 654 -16.91 23.47 -15.85
N ASN A 655 -15.95 24.36 -15.61
CA ASN A 655 -14.53 24.19 -15.92
C ASN A 655 -14.20 23.85 -17.38
N ALA A 656 -15.11 24.11 -18.33
CA ALA A 656 -14.93 23.82 -19.74
C ALA A 656 -14.41 25.05 -20.50
N ILE A 657 -13.28 24.91 -21.21
CA ILE A 657 -12.66 25.96 -22.02
C ILE A 657 -13.20 25.90 -23.47
N LYS A 658 -13.26 24.71 -24.02
CA LYS A 658 -13.81 24.41 -25.35
C LYS A 658 -14.30 22.97 -25.40
N LEU A 659 -15.03 22.63 -26.46
CA LEU A 659 -15.45 21.26 -26.76
C LEU A 659 -14.52 20.62 -27.79
N ALA A 660 -14.36 19.28 -27.75
CA ALA A 660 -13.70 18.52 -28.82
C ALA A 660 -14.53 18.58 -30.11
N TYR A 661 -15.84 18.54 -29.96
CA TYR A 661 -16.84 18.65 -31.03
C TYR A 661 -17.91 19.65 -30.62
N ASN A 662 -18.05 20.74 -31.42
CA ASN A 662 -19.13 21.70 -31.21
C ASN A 662 -20.16 21.55 -32.33
N PRO A 663 -21.34 20.96 -32.10
CA PRO A 663 -22.33 20.65 -33.13
C PRO A 663 -23.02 21.90 -33.68
N THR A 664 -23.21 21.96 -35.01
CA THR A 664 -24.06 22.94 -35.67
C THR A 664 -25.53 22.68 -35.40
N GLN A 665 -26.43 23.57 -35.87
CA GLN A 665 -27.86 23.34 -35.72
C GLN A 665 -28.28 22.03 -36.38
N SER A 666 -27.85 21.76 -37.61
CA SER A 666 -28.16 20.50 -38.32
C SER A 666 -27.62 19.28 -37.59
N ASP A 667 -26.36 19.37 -37.08
CA ASP A 667 -25.76 18.28 -36.32
C ASP A 667 -26.57 17.99 -35.03
N ARG A 668 -27.04 19.05 -34.34
CA ARG A 668 -27.87 18.90 -33.14
C ARG A 668 -29.19 18.20 -33.41
N ASP A 669 -29.83 18.53 -34.57
CA ASP A 669 -31.07 17.90 -34.95
C ASP A 669 -30.87 16.39 -35.18
N GLU A 670 -29.80 15.99 -35.86
CA GLU A 670 -29.46 14.59 -36.09
C GLU A 670 -29.09 13.86 -34.79
N LEU A 671 -28.23 14.47 -33.92
CA LEU A 671 -27.89 13.90 -32.61
C LEU A 671 -29.15 13.70 -31.76
N TYR A 672 -30.01 14.70 -31.69
CA TYR A 672 -31.22 14.67 -30.90
C TYR A 672 -32.26 13.66 -31.42
N GLN A 673 -32.34 13.45 -32.72
CA GLN A 673 -33.16 12.36 -33.31
C GLN A 673 -32.62 10.99 -32.90
N ASN A 674 -31.29 10.84 -32.74
CA ASN A 674 -30.61 9.62 -32.29
C ASN A 674 -30.49 9.51 -30.77
N ARG A 675 -31.31 10.22 -30.00
CA ARG A 675 -31.34 10.15 -28.49
C ARG A 675 -30.09 10.70 -27.81
N ILE A 676 -29.26 11.45 -28.49
CA ILE A 676 -28.02 12.00 -27.96
C ILE A 676 -28.26 13.45 -27.57
N ASN A 677 -27.90 13.81 -26.33
CA ASN A 677 -28.05 15.17 -25.82
C ASN A 677 -26.84 15.99 -26.21
N PRO A 678 -27.00 17.01 -27.11
CA PRO A 678 -25.89 17.83 -27.55
C PRO A 678 -25.39 18.75 -26.44
N ILE A 679 -24.07 18.79 -26.27
CA ILE A 679 -23.36 19.80 -25.47
C ILE A 679 -22.83 20.83 -26.47
N VAL A 680 -23.14 22.10 -26.29
CA VAL A 680 -22.95 23.15 -27.27
C VAL A 680 -22.26 24.37 -26.67
N SER A 681 -21.30 24.93 -27.39
CA SER A 681 -20.72 26.23 -27.04
C SER A 681 -21.44 27.34 -27.79
N PHE A 682 -22.18 28.16 -27.06
CA PHE A 682 -22.85 29.34 -27.62
C PHE A 682 -22.02 30.59 -27.41
N PRO A 683 -21.84 31.43 -28.45
CA PRO A 683 -21.13 32.70 -28.31
C PRO A 683 -21.77 33.59 -27.21
N GLY A 684 -20.96 33.99 -26.24
CA GLY A 684 -21.39 34.84 -25.12
C GLY A 684 -22.19 34.15 -24.01
N GLN A 685 -22.50 32.84 -24.13
CA GLN A 685 -23.32 32.12 -23.15
C GLN A 685 -22.61 30.88 -22.57
N GLY A 686 -21.39 30.56 -23.05
CA GLY A 686 -20.60 29.44 -22.56
C GLY A 686 -20.99 28.08 -23.12
N ILE A 687 -20.50 27.03 -22.49
CA ILE A 687 -20.71 25.63 -22.86
C ILE A 687 -21.91 25.09 -22.04
N THR A 688 -22.90 24.56 -22.74
CA THR A 688 -24.20 24.22 -22.15
C THR A 688 -24.73 22.92 -22.67
N LEU A 689 -25.32 22.09 -21.80
CA LEU A 689 -26.14 20.93 -22.16
C LEU A 689 -27.43 21.44 -22.81
N PHE A 690 -27.67 21.06 -24.05
CA PHE A 690 -28.80 21.55 -24.85
C PHE A 690 -29.71 20.43 -25.34
N GLY A 691 -29.99 19.46 -24.44
CA GLY A 691 -30.90 18.34 -24.66
C GLY A 691 -31.25 17.66 -23.35
N ASP A 692 -32.43 17.07 -23.25
CA ASP A 692 -32.95 16.41 -22.04
C ASP A 692 -33.59 15.05 -22.30
N LYS A 693 -33.12 14.35 -23.36
CA LYS A 693 -33.63 13.01 -23.72
C LYS A 693 -32.95 11.90 -22.92
N THR A 694 -33.74 10.87 -22.59
CA THR A 694 -33.22 9.56 -22.23
C THR A 694 -32.83 8.76 -23.47
N ALA A 695 -32.23 7.60 -23.30
CA ALA A 695 -31.87 6.68 -24.39
C ALA A 695 -33.06 5.89 -24.96
N LEU A 696 -34.29 6.25 -24.60
CA LEU A 696 -35.49 5.61 -25.10
C LEU A 696 -35.78 5.98 -26.54
N SER A 697 -35.91 4.99 -27.44
CA SER A 697 -36.18 5.20 -28.88
C SER A 697 -37.63 5.42 -29.20
N SER A 698 -38.56 4.87 -28.41
CA SER A 698 -40.01 5.03 -28.63
C SER A 698 -40.51 6.33 -27.99
N PRO A 699 -41.44 7.06 -28.63
CA PRO A 699 -42.11 8.21 -28.02
C PRO A 699 -42.85 7.79 -26.75
N SER A 700 -42.51 8.36 -25.61
CA SER A 700 -43.11 8.05 -24.31
C SER A 700 -42.95 9.28 -23.38
N ALA A 701 -43.65 9.26 -22.24
CA ALA A 701 -43.41 10.23 -21.18
C ALA A 701 -41.98 10.08 -20.61
N PHE A 702 -41.43 8.86 -20.59
CA PHE A 702 -40.11 8.52 -20.09
C PHE A 702 -38.95 8.82 -21.09
N ASP A 703 -39.23 9.43 -22.25
CA ASP A 703 -38.17 9.85 -23.17
C ASP A 703 -37.45 11.12 -22.71
N ARG A 704 -37.77 11.64 -21.51
CA ARG A 704 -37.22 12.85 -20.91
C ARG A 704 -36.55 12.55 -19.56
N ILE A 705 -35.38 13.15 -19.37
CA ILE A 705 -34.58 12.98 -18.13
C ILE A 705 -35.38 13.42 -16.90
N ASN A 706 -36.02 14.58 -16.97
CA ASN A 706 -36.79 15.13 -15.86
C ASN A 706 -38.00 14.25 -15.48
N VAL A 707 -38.66 13.64 -16.44
CA VAL A 707 -39.82 12.74 -16.15
C VAL A 707 -39.31 11.42 -15.57
N ARG A 708 -38.20 10.84 -16.08
CA ARG A 708 -37.66 9.61 -15.52
C ARG A 708 -37.19 9.81 -14.07
N ARG A 709 -36.57 10.92 -13.77
CA ARG A 709 -36.13 11.29 -12.40
C ARG A 709 -37.35 11.51 -11.48
N LEU A 710 -38.37 12.20 -11.95
CA LEU A 710 -39.61 12.34 -11.22
C LEU A 710 -40.21 10.99 -10.80
N PHE A 711 -40.27 10.03 -11.72
CA PHE A 711 -40.85 8.71 -11.43
C PHE A 711 -39.98 7.91 -10.48
N ILE A 712 -38.61 7.94 -10.61
CA ILE A 712 -37.73 7.29 -9.65
C ILE A 712 -37.97 7.84 -8.24
N ASN A 713 -38.04 9.15 -8.09
CA ASN A 713 -38.29 9.79 -6.80
C ASN A 713 -39.65 9.42 -6.19
N ILE A 714 -40.73 9.33 -7.03
CA ILE A 714 -42.06 8.86 -6.60
C ILE A 714 -42.02 7.38 -6.22
N GLU A 715 -41.35 6.55 -7.01
CA GLU A 715 -41.20 5.10 -6.78
C GLU A 715 -40.46 4.83 -5.46
N GLU A 716 -39.35 5.49 -5.20
CA GLU A 716 -38.58 5.40 -3.93
C GLU A 716 -39.43 5.82 -2.72
N ARG A 717 -40.18 6.93 -2.85
CA ARG A 717 -41.03 7.40 -1.76
C ARG A 717 -42.20 6.45 -1.51
N ALA A 718 -42.80 5.92 -2.56
CA ALA A 718 -43.85 4.92 -2.46
C ALA A 718 -43.36 3.61 -1.83
N GLU A 719 -42.14 3.16 -2.22
CA GLU A 719 -41.49 1.99 -1.63
C GLU A 719 -41.23 2.16 -0.13
N ALA A 720 -40.67 3.33 0.28
CA ALA A 720 -40.44 3.65 1.67
C ALA A 720 -41.73 3.61 2.52
N LEU A 721 -42.85 4.12 1.94
CA LEU A 721 -44.17 4.05 2.58
C LEU A 721 -44.69 2.61 2.61
N ALA A 722 -44.50 1.84 1.54
CA ALA A 722 -44.92 0.45 1.44
C ALA A 722 -44.18 -0.44 2.44
N LYS A 723 -42.85 -0.23 2.62
CA LYS A 723 -42.07 -0.95 3.64
C LYS A 723 -42.61 -0.77 5.07
N ALA A 724 -43.22 0.37 5.37
CA ALA A 724 -43.84 0.62 6.69
C ALA A 724 -45.18 -0.14 6.87
N VAL A 725 -45.78 -0.65 5.80
CA VAL A 725 -47.08 -1.37 5.81
C VAL A 725 -46.87 -2.89 5.77
N ILE A 726 -45.67 -3.37 5.47
CA ILE A 726 -45.35 -4.80 5.46
C ILE A 726 -45.61 -5.39 6.85
N PHE A 727 -46.28 -6.53 6.91
CA PHE A 727 -46.73 -7.22 8.11
C PHE A 727 -47.92 -6.58 8.85
N GLU A 728 -48.47 -5.45 8.38
CA GLU A 728 -49.72 -4.89 8.89
C GLU A 728 -50.95 -5.66 8.32
N GLN A 729 -52.10 -5.46 8.96
CA GLN A 729 -53.35 -6.07 8.46
C GLN A 729 -53.79 -5.41 7.15
N ASN A 730 -54.17 -6.20 6.12
CA ASN A 730 -54.72 -5.68 4.89
C ASN A 730 -56.21 -5.33 5.05
N ASP A 731 -56.51 -4.31 5.82
CA ASP A 731 -57.83 -3.75 6.06
C ASP A 731 -58.02 -2.39 5.39
N GLU A 732 -59.24 -1.86 5.45
CA GLU A 732 -59.58 -0.57 4.87
C GLU A 732 -58.77 0.58 5.53
N THR A 733 -58.51 0.47 6.82
CA THR A 733 -57.78 1.52 7.58
C THR A 733 -56.31 1.61 7.08
N THR A 734 -55.66 0.47 6.92
CA THR A 734 -54.26 0.40 6.43
C THR A 734 -54.15 0.91 5.00
N ARG A 735 -55.10 0.49 4.12
CA ARG A 735 -55.15 0.96 2.71
C ARG A 735 -55.38 2.48 2.61
N LEU A 736 -56.31 3.01 3.42
CA LEU A 736 -56.61 4.42 3.48
C LEU A 736 -55.41 5.23 4.04
N GLY A 737 -54.73 4.68 5.06
CA GLY A 737 -53.50 5.25 5.63
C GLY A 737 -52.40 5.41 4.58
N PHE A 738 -52.12 4.34 3.79
CA PHE A 738 -51.15 4.37 2.71
C PHE A 738 -51.55 5.38 1.60
N THR A 739 -52.82 5.34 1.16
CA THR A 739 -53.37 6.25 0.15
C THR A 739 -53.25 7.72 0.56
N ASN A 740 -53.57 8.04 1.82
CA ASN A 740 -53.48 9.40 2.34
C ASN A 740 -52.00 9.87 2.47
N ALA A 741 -51.13 9.01 2.93
CA ALA A 741 -49.69 9.33 3.07
C ALA A 741 -49.06 9.59 1.70
N LEU A 742 -49.24 8.71 0.73
CA LEU A 742 -48.74 8.88 -0.63
C LEU A 742 -49.41 10.04 -1.36
N GLY A 743 -50.75 10.21 -1.17
CA GLY A 743 -51.52 11.31 -1.76
C GLY A 743 -51.07 12.70 -1.24
N SER A 744 -50.72 12.79 0.03
CA SER A 744 -50.14 14.02 0.61
C SER A 744 -48.78 14.37 -0.05
N TYR A 745 -47.92 13.38 -0.23
CA TYR A 745 -46.66 13.57 -0.95
C TYR A 745 -46.87 13.97 -2.42
N LEU A 746 -47.74 13.30 -3.15
CA LEU A 746 -48.06 13.64 -4.55
C LEU A 746 -48.69 15.02 -4.68
N SER A 747 -49.48 15.47 -3.70
CA SER A 747 -50.00 16.84 -3.65
C SER A 747 -48.88 17.89 -3.47
N GLU A 748 -47.86 17.60 -2.69
CA GLU A 748 -46.66 18.44 -2.58
C GLU A 748 -45.92 18.51 -3.93
N VAL A 749 -45.69 17.36 -4.59
CA VAL A 749 -45.03 17.31 -5.90
C VAL A 749 -45.85 18.10 -6.93
N GLN A 750 -47.18 18.04 -6.87
CA GLN A 750 -48.10 18.83 -7.71
C GLN A 750 -47.95 20.34 -7.45
N ALA A 751 -47.98 20.75 -6.19
CA ALA A 751 -47.75 22.17 -5.79
C ALA A 751 -46.42 22.71 -6.27
N ARG A 752 -45.37 21.86 -6.28
CA ARG A 752 -44.03 22.18 -6.78
C ARG A 752 -43.84 21.94 -8.29
N ARG A 753 -44.97 21.77 -9.05
CA ARG A 753 -44.98 21.70 -10.51
C ARG A 753 -44.37 20.42 -11.10
N GLY A 754 -44.25 19.33 -10.37
CA GLY A 754 -43.73 18.05 -10.86
C GLY A 754 -44.77 17.31 -11.70
N ILE A 755 -46.02 17.35 -11.25
CA ILE A 755 -47.14 16.67 -11.86
C ILE A 755 -48.33 17.64 -12.04
N THR A 756 -49.17 17.38 -13.04
CA THR A 756 -50.37 18.17 -13.26
C THR A 756 -51.59 17.58 -12.58
N ASP A 757 -51.61 16.26 -12.42
CA ASP A 757 -52.72 15.51 -11.82
C ASP A 757 -52.26 14.13 -11.37
N PHE A 758 -52.90 13.55 -10.35
CA PHE A 758 -52.59 12.21 -9.87
C PHE A 758 -53.85 11.53 -9.30
N GLN A 759 -53.78 10.20 -9.24
CA GLN A 759 -54.77 9.38 -8.54
C GLN A 759 -54.08 8.16 -7.94
N VAL A 760 -54.35 7.88 -6.67
CA VAL A 760 -53.92 6.67 -5.98
C VAL A 760 -55.15 5.80 -5.76
N VAL A 761 -55.10 4.55 -6.27
CA VAL A 761 -56.13 3.55 -6.09
C VAL A 761 -55.58 2.42 -5.24
N CYS A 762 -56.07 2.29 -4.03
CA CYS A 762 -55.75 1.22 -3.10
C CYS A 762 -57.00 0.92 -2.25
N ASP A 763 -58.00 0.34 -2.88
CA ASP A 763 -59.31 0.05 -2.30
C ASP A 763 -59.75 -1.40 -2.64
N GLU A 764 -61.01 -1.71 -2.46
CA GLU A 764 -61.59 -3.04 -2.74
C GLU A 764 -61.55 -3.41 -4.22
N SER A 765 -61.45 -2.46 -5.12
CA SER A 765 -61.43 -2.71 -6.58
C SER A 765 -60.17 -3.43 -7.02
N ASN A 766 -59.01 -3.12 -6.40
CA ASN A 766 -57.70 -3.75 -6.68
C ASN A 766 -57.22 -4.67 -5.56
N ASN A 767 -57.77 -4.57 -4.34
CA ASN A 767 -57.54 -5.50 -3.24
C ASN A 767 -58.79 -6.37 -3.00
N THR A 768 -59.08 -7.24 -3.97
CA THR A 768 -60.19 -8.19 -3.88
C THR A 768 -59.94 -9.25 -2.81
N ALA A 769 -60.97 -9.98 -2.36
CA ALA A 769 -60.82 -11.06 -1.39
C ALA A 769 -59.74 -12.08 -1.79
N SER A 770 -59.62 -12.39 -3.08
CA SER A 770 -58.58 -13.30 -3.59
C SER A 770 -57.16 -12.73 -3.53
N VAL A 771 -56.96 -11.41 -3.55
CA VAL A 771 -55.66 -10.72 -3.37
C VAL A 771 -55.30 -10.76 -1.89
N ILE A 772 -56.26 -10.46 -1.02
CA ILE A 772 -56.11 -10.51 0.45
C ILE A 772 -55.78 -11.93 0.89
N ASP A 773 -56.48 -12.95 0.35
CA ASP A 773 -56.24 -14.38 0.68
C ASP A 773 -54.84 -14.85 0.27
N ARG A 774 -54.21 -14.19 -0.71
CA ARG A 774 -52.79 -14.42 -1.08
C ARG A 774 -51.79 -13.63 -0.25
N ASN A 775 -52.25 -12.89 0.73
CA ASN A 775 -51.41 -11.94 1.52
C ASN A 775 -50.74 -10.86 0.67
N GLU A 776 -51.43 -10.43 -0.39
CA GLU A 776 -50.93 -9.37 -1.28
C GLU A 776 -51.63 -8.06 -0.96
N PHE A 777 -50.85 -6.95 -1.09
CA PHE A 777 -51.35 -5.57 -1.02
C PHE A 777 -51.07 -4.90 -2.35
N VAL A 778 -52.08 -4.39 -3.03
CA VAL A 778 -51.98 -3.78 -4.36
C VAL A 778 -52.38 -2.33 -4.30
N ALA A 779 -51.49 -1.44 -4.71
CA ALA A 779 -51.80 -0.03 -4.93
C ALA A 779 -51.41 0.38 -6.34
N GLU A 780 -52.29 1.10 -7.02
CA GLU A 780 -52.02 1.67 -8.35
C GLU A 780 -51.93 3.18 -8.28
N VAL A 781 -50.85 3.74 -8.84
CA VAL A 781 -50.57 5.17 -8.82
C VAL A 781 -50.57 5.73 -10.23
N TYR A 782 -51.58 6.53 -10.56
CA TYR A 782 -51.69 7.21 -11.84
C TYR A 782 -51.12 8.64 -11.72
N VAL A 783 -50.18 8.98 -12.58
CA VAL A 783 -49.51 10.28 -12.54
C VAL A 783 -49.46 10.91 -13.94
N LYS A 784 -49.79 12.17 -14.04
CA LYS A 784 -49.63 12.99 -15.23
C LYS A 784 -48.43 13.95 -15.05
N PRO A 785 -47.25 13.62 -15.62
CA PRO A 785 -46.07 14.45 -15.44
C PRO A 785 -46.16 15.77 -16.19
N THR A 786 -45.56 16.80 -15.63
CA THR A 786 -45.34 18.09 -16.32
C THR A 786 -44.20 17.92 -17.31
N ARG A 787 -44.40 18.40 -18.56
CA ARG A 787 -43.38 18.31 -19.63
C ARG A 787 -42.58 19.59 -19.76
N SER A 788 -41.29 19.46 -20.09
CA SER A 788 -40.42 20.57 -20.45
C SER A 788 -40.80 21.16 -21.81
N ILE A 789 -40.57 22.47 -21.97
CA ILE A 789 -40.80 23.16 -23.26
C ILE A 789 -39.54 23.00 -24.11
N ASN A 790 -39.64 22.30 -25.24
CA ASN A 790 -38.50 22.06 -26.13
C ASN A 790 -38.58 22.90 -27.40
N PHE A 791 -39.77 23.32 -27.82
CA PHE A 791 -40.00 24.12 -29.04
C PHE A 791 -40.81 25.35 -28.72
N ILE A 792 -40.35 26.50 -29.15
CA ILE A 792 -41.04 27.79 -29.04
C ILE A 792 -41.19 28.34 -30.45
N THR A 793 -42.48 28.50 -30.89
CA THR A 793 -42.77 29.18 -32.15
C THR A 793 -43.18 30.61 -31.84
N LEU A 794 -42.46 31.55 -32.37
CA LEU A 794 -42.79 32.97 -32.30
C LEU A 794 -43.26 33.46 -33.66
N SER A 795 -44.52 33.90 -33.76
CA SER A 795 -45.05 34.46 -34.98
C SER A 795 -45.08 35.97 -34.85
N PHE A 796 -44.30 36.67 -35.65
CA PHE A 796 -44.33 38.14 -35.74
C PHE A 796 -45.17 38.54 -36.90
N VAL A 797 -46.29 39.26 -36.67
CA VAL A 797 -47.19 39.78 -37.71
C VAL A 797 -46.98 41.30 -37.85
N ALA A 798 -46.42 41.71 -38.96
CA ALA A 798 -46.36 43.14 -39.28
C ALA A 798 -47.69 43.61 -39.79
N THR A 799 -48.32 44.56 -39.14
CA THR A 799 -49.59 45.18 -39.54
C THR A 799 -49.37 46.57 -40.21
N ARG A 800 -50.27 46.96 -41.09
CA ARG A 800 -50.27 48.31 -41.71
C ARG A 800 -50.70 49.35 -40.65
N SER A 801 -50.12 50.54 -40.75
CA SER A 801 -50.56 51.63 -39.88
C SER A 801 -52.01 51.92 -40.02
N GLY A 802 -52.79 51.82 -38.88
CA GLY A 802 -54.22 52.07 -38.88
C GLY A 802 -55.13 50.82 -38.67
N VAL A 803 -54.60 49.59 -38.63
CA VAL A 803 -55.36 48.41 -38.29
C VAL A 803 -55.28 48.18 -36.77
N SER A 804 -56.42 47.97 -36.08
CA SER A 804 -56.47 47.66 -34.66
C SER A 804 -55.97 46.22 -34.41
N PHE A 805 -55.15 46.02 -33.36
CA PHE A 805 -54.65 44.65 -33.02
C PHE A 805 -55.74 43.64 -32.75
N SER A 806 -56.93 44.09 -32.27
CA SER A 806 -58.11 43.19 -32.10
C SER A 806 -58.67 42.60 -33.40
N GLU A 807 -58.47 43.29 -34.55
CA GLU A 807 -58.91 42.82 -35.84
C GLU A 807 -57.95 41.80 -36.51
N VAL A 808 -56.66 41.86 -36.12
CA VAL A 808 -55.65 40.90 -36.54
C VAL A 808 -55.71 39.62 -35.74
N VAL A 809 -55.98 39.71 -34.45
CA VAL A 809 -56.09 38.54 -33.55
C VAL A 809 -57.37 37.73 -33.81
N GLY A 810 -58.47 38.35 -34.31
CA GLY A 810 -59.72 37.66 -34.63
C GLY A 810 -59.71 36.88 -35.95
N ARG A 811 -58.58 36.90 -36.69
CA ARG A 811 -58.45 36.22 -38.02
C ARG A 811 -57.41 35.08 -38.07
N SER A 812 -56.77 34.72 -36.88
CA SER A 812 -55.77 33.61 -36.78
C SER A 812 -56.40 32.32 -36.30
#